data_d916e87e03ff0eec119b50952402c7ef
#
_entry.id   d916e87e03ff0eec119b50952402c7ef
#
_cell.length_a   1.000
_cell.length_b   1.000
_cell.length_c   1.000
_cell.angle_alpha   90.00
_cell.angle_beta   90.00
_cell.angle_gamma   90.00
#
_symmetry.space_group_name_H-M   'P 1'
#
loop_
_entity.id
_entity.type
_entity.pdbx_description
1 polymer ?
#
loop_
_entity_poly.entity_id
_entity_poly.type
_entity_poly.pdbx_seq_one_letter_code
_entity_poly.pdbx_strand_id
1 'polypeptide(L)'
;MRTTLCICAVVLSGQLVEAQVTLNPNPSRVIGQTSVTLKSVAPNLIEGREFSSPQSLALDTTATPPILYVSDTGNNRVLAWQDATKAGAGVYADLVIGQRDKVSNSALGPGTSLQSGLNGPLGLTVDGQGNLYVVDSGNNRILRFPRPFEHADDLQIPDLVIGQKNLGAKAPNTGGVSASTIWVDGKSTYCASLLFDLKGNLYFADTGNNRVLRYPPSRLGPSATNGPDADLVLGQPTMTIGDPLEKIPESVGNKARLNAPGGLALDQRANRLLVSDNVMPDAQHVVGRVLVYPFPLESRTASRIMGVATTVDAVFNSPQGITMLGSNPAVFDSGNNRMLIFDPIDQWPEEAKTFSPQAKWVLGQPDMSTRKPNAGAKGLFLPMQGFFDDKNNELYVADAGNHRVIVFPQQLASPPASAGAVRVVGQLNFDGNSPNLIEGKELSLGNAGGVAIDRKSDPPHLYIADSYNHRILGYRDVRKVKTGATADLVIGQPDPFRGLVNYHPFSDAGQPSDSGGLFLPTGLAVDANGNLFVADFGNARVLRFPSPFNQSGPQRPNLVLGQSSFTIRVTDASARTMAAPYGVAITPEGYLLVSDAAHNRVLLFTRPTGGDFTNGQAASAHFGQPDFTSTIQGTGTPAPPNRMNAPRGIAADSSARLYVCDVGNNRVLIYDQASTKGPTDDPNPAVTLTGLRSPYGIEVSQATGEIWVTDTANTSNPRVVRYRSFEQLPIDNYQPTYAVRANAPLAAALDGFGNLFVAEATNRVAIYYPAMVAVNAANYVASSTRALSPGVIATLYPLGGTLAPEEKKFTDLPNPIPVPKTLGDVQLLFNDAPAPLYYVGPRQINFLVPMSAPTSGTPDLVLQRASTGQILAAGLMQMGEASPALFTALASGSGQVAALNQDNSVNSPTNAAARNEVIQLFGTGQGFVSGAPADGELATGLVPTSEKPAVWIEGSTDDRGGYVPPDYIQYSGLAPSLVGVWQINIKIPDKTAPGSRIIFVSLKSIASSPPQTRISVK
;
A
#
# COMPACT_ATOMS: atom_id res chain seq x y z
N MET A 1 20.10 49.32 -25.41
CA MET A 1 18.70 48.83 -25.32
C MET A 1 18.64 47.43 -24.69
N ARG A 2 19.13 47.27 -23.44
CA ARG A 2 19.16 45.99 -22.70
C ARG A 2 18.39 46.05 -21.41
N THR A 3 17.48 47.00 -21.29
CA THR A 3 16.73 47.23 -20.05
C THR A 3 15.29 47.52 -20.43
N THR A 4 14.42 46.57 -20.10
CA THR A 4 12.98 46.69 -19.82
C THR A 4 12.11 45.61 -20.49
N LEU A 5 12.40 44.34 -20.16
CA LEU A 5 11.31 43.40 -20.01
C LEU A 5 11.39 42.90 -18.56
N CYS A 6 11.25 43.81 -17.61
CA CYS A 6 10.97 43.47 -16.24
C CYS A 6 9.54 42.91 -16.19
N ILE A 7 9.42 41.64 -15.87
CA ILE A 7 8.18 41.03 -15.40
C ILE A 7 7.93 41.69 -14.03
N CYS A 8 7.20 42.83 -14.02
CA CYS A 8 6.85 43.53 -12.81
C CYS A 8 5.88 42.67 -11.99
N ALA A 9 6.30 42.25 -10.80
CA ALA A 9 5.41 41.75 -9.78
C ALA A 9 4.51 42.85 -9.28
N VAL A 10 3.21 42.77 -9.44
CA VAL A 10 2.24 43.60 -8.74
C VAL A 10 2.17 43.07 -7.31
N VAL A 11 2.78 43.80 -6.37
CA VAL A 11 2.65 43.54 -4.94
C VAL A 11 1.34 44.19 -4.46
N LEU A 12 0.34 43.39 -4.16
CA LEU A 12 -0.81 43.76 -3.36
C LEU A 12 -0.39 43.81 -1.89
N SER A 13 -0.14 45.01 -1.35
CA SER A 13 0.09 45.24 0.08
C SER A 13 -1.22 45.14 0.87
N GLY A 14 -1.52 43.93 1.36
CA GLY A 14 -2.54 43.68 2.37
C GLY A 14 -1.85 43.30 3.70
N GLN A 15 -2.36 43.79 4.82
CA GLN A 15 -1.85 43.51 6.17
C GLN A 15 -1.65 42.00 6.37
N LEU A 16 -0.49 41.63 6.92
CA LEU A 16 -0.08 40.28 7.30
C LEU A 16 -0.95 39.76 8.45
N VAL A 17 -2.06 39.13 8.13
CA VAL A 17 -2.54 38.01 8.93
C VAL A 17 -1.71 36.82 8.42
N GLU A 18 -0.92 36.16 9.26
CA GLU A 18 -0.27 34.93 8.91
C GLU A 18 -1.35 33.98 8.39
N ALA A 19 -1.40 33.80 7.08
CA ALA A 19 -2.40 32.96 6.46
C ALA A 19 -2.10 31.51 6.89
N GLN A 20 -3.05 30.88 7.58
CA GLN A 20 -2.97 29.45 7.96
C GLN A 20 -2.54 28.60 6.78
N VAL A 21 -1.52 27.76 6.98
CA VAL A 21 -1.00 26.88 5.93
C VAL A 21 -2.12 25.98 5.43
N THR A 22 -2.39 26.01 4.14
CA THR A 22 -3.27 25.07 3.45
C THR A 22 -2.42 23.95 2.86
N LEU A 23 -2.69 22.71 3.27
CA LEU A 23 -2.00 21.54 2.75
C LEU A 23 -2.57 21.16 1.39
N ASN A 24 -1.78 20.45 0.59
CA ASN A 24 -2.30 19.78 -0.60
C ASN A 24 -3.39 18.76 -0.15
N PRO A 25 -4.59 18.75 -0.76
CA PRO A 25 -5.66 17.83 -0.37
C PRO A 25 -5.31 16.36 -0.62
N ASN A 26 -4.33 16.07 -1.48
CA ASN A 26 -3.80 14.75 -1.75
C ASN A 26 -2.36 14.65 -1.21
N PRO A 27 -1.93 13.46 -0.75
CA PRO A 27 -0.54 13.27 -0.36
C PRO A 27 0.39 13.38 -1.57
N SER A 28 1.56 13.95 -1.36
CA SER A 28 2.59 14.09 -2.41
C SER A 28 3.69 13.05 -2.28
N ARG A 29 3.81 12.39 -1.14
CA ARG A 29 4.75 11.30 -0.85
C ARG A 29 4.07 10.24 0.01
N VAL A 30 4.57 9.01 -0.09
CA VAL A 30 4.15 7.90 0.76
C VAL A 30 5.32 7.03 1.17
N ILE A 31 5.30 6.55 2.40
CA ILE A 31 6.18 5.50 2.91
C ILE A 31 5.35 4.21 3.00
N GLY A 32 5.97 3.06 2.76
CA GLY A 32 5.29 1.76 2.79
C GLY A 32 4.78 1.29 1.42
N GLN A 33 4.80 2.17 0.42
CA GLN A 33 4.38 1.84 -0.95
C GLN A 33 5.26 2.56 -1.97
N THR A 34 5.32 2.04 -3.20
CA THR A 34 6.14 2.59 -4.30
C THR A 34 5.42 3.66 -5.13
N SER A 35 4.14 3.93 -4.85
CA SER A 35 3.33 4.92 -5.57
C SER A 35 2.40 5.67 -4.62
N VAL A 36 2.23 6.96 -4.86
CA VAL A 36 1.25 7.82 -4.15
C VAL A 36 -0.18 7.34 -4.41
N THR A 37 -0.45 6.85 -5.62
CA THR A 37 -1.75 6.24 -5.94
C THR A 37 -1.86 4.89 -5.23
N LEU A 38 -2.89 4.75 -4.39
CA LEU A 38 -3.14 3.50 -3.67
C LEU A 38 -3.51 2.39 -4.67
N LYS A 39 -2.63 1.43 -4.88
CA LYS A 39 -2.85 0.27 -5.75
C LYS A 39 -3.18 -1.01 -4.98
N SER A 40 -2.72 -1.10 -3.73
CA SER A 40 -2.92 -2.25 -2.87
C SER A 40 -3.17 -1.81 -1.43
N VAL A 41 -4.01 -2.56 -0.72
CA VAL A 41 -4.24 -2.44 0.73
C VAL A 41 -3.64 -3.60 1.51
N ALA A 42 -2.94 -4.51 0.83
CA ALA A 42 -2.28 -5.64 1.47
C ALA A 42 -1.20 -5.18 2.46
N PRO A 43 -0.92 -5.98 3.50
CA PRO A 43 0.26 -5.77 4.32
C PRO A 43 1.52 -5.95 3.49
N ASN A 44 2.52 -5.14 3.75
CA ASN A 44 3.83 -5.18 3.09
C ASN A 44 3.79 -4.89 1.58
N LEU A 45 4.88 -5.11 0.87
CA LEU A 45 5.00 -4.73 -0.53
C LEU A 45 4.65 -5.91 -1.45
N ILE A 46 3.88 -5.60 -2.50
CA ILE A 46 3.52 -6.53 -3.56
C ILE A 46 4.23 -6.11 -4.85
N GLU A 47 5.14 -6.97 -5.36
CA GLU A 47 5.93 -6.71 -6.58
C GLU A 47 5.87 -7.89 -7.58
N GLY A 48 5.36 -9.06 -7.17
CA GLY A 48 5.27 -10.27 -8.00
C GLY A 48 6.42 -11.26 -7.80
N ARG A 49 7.08 -11.23 -6.65
CA ARG A 49 8.10 -12.20 -6.21
C ARG A 49 7.84 -12.74 -4.81
N GLU A 50 6.71 -12.40 -4.23
CA GLU A 50 6.26 -12.71 -2.87
C GLU A 50 4.87 -13.32 -2.87
N PHE A 51 4.49 -13.92 -1.73
CA PHE A 51 3.17 -14.50 -1.53
C PHE A 51 2.50 -14.00 -0.24
N SER A 52 1.17 -14.06 -0.26
CA SER A 52 0.33 -14.00 0.92
C SER A 52 -0.50 -15.29 1.01
N SER A 53 -0.07 -16.19 1.92
CA SER A 53 -0.75 -17.48 2.16
C SER A 53 -0.96 -18.33 0.89
N PRO A 54 0.11 -18.80 0.23
CA PRO A 54 -0.03 -19.65 -0.95
C PRO A 54 -0.63 -21.01 -0.55
N GLN A 55 -1.76 -21.38 -1.16
CA GLN A 55 -2.51 -22.59 -0.77
C GLN A 55 -2.23 -23.78 -1.66
N SER A 56 -1.86 -23.55 -2.91
CA SER A 56 -1.67 -24.61 -3.89
C SER A 56 -0.61 -24.22 -4.92
N LEU A 57 -0.10 -25.23 -5.58
CA LEU A 57 0.81 -25.10 -6.72
C LEU A 57 0.57 -26.20 -7.76
N ALA A 58 0.94 -25.89 -9.00
CA ALA A 58 0.94 -26.89 -10.09
C ALA A 58 2.20 -26.72 -10.94
N LEU A 59 2.72 -27.84 -11.46
CA LEU A 59 3.78 -27.84 -12.46
C LEU A 59 3.19 -28.29 -13.81
N ASP A 60 3.42 -27.49 -14.84
CA ASP A 60 3.20 -27.89 -16.21
C ASP A 60 4.43 -28.65 -16.72
N THR A 61 4.37 -29.96 -16.65
CA THR A 61 5.44 -30.86 -17.12
C THR A 61 5.34 -31.19 -18.62
N THR A 62 4.36 -30.63 -19.33
CA THR A 62 4.27 -30.70 -20.79
C THR A 62 5.27 -29.75 -21.44
N ALA A 63 5.64 -28.68 -20.75
CA ALA A 63 6.69 -27.73 -21.14
C ALA A 63 8.09 -28.24 -20.73
N THR A 64 9.11 -27.74 -21.41
CA THR A 64 10.52 -27.96 -21.09
C THR A 64 11.30 -26.66 -21.23
N PRO A 65 11.78 -26.05 -20.14
CA PRO A 65 11.66 -26.51 -18.73
C PRO A 65 10.19 -26.50 -18.22
N PRO A 66 9.89 -27.20 -17.11
CA PRO A 66 8.54 -27.20 -16.55
C PRO A 66 8.17 -25.79 -16.04
N ILE A 67 6.88 -25.43 -16.15
CA ILE A 67 6.35 -24.15 -15.69
C ILE A 67 5.78 -24.33 -14.27
N LEU A 68 6.13 -23.41 -13.35
CA LEU A 68 5.56 -23.39 -12.00
C LEU A 68 4.40 -22.35 -11.94
N TYR A 69 3.24 -22.79 -11.48
CA TYR A 69 2.10 -21.97 -11.10
C TYR A 69 1.87 -22.05 -9.59
N VAL A 70 1.64 -20.92 -8.91
CA VAL A 70 1.38 -20.86 -7.47
C VAL A 70 0.15 -20.01 -7.21
N SER A 71 -0.84 -20.54 -6.47
CA SER A 71 -1.98 -19.74 -5.99
C SER A 71 -1.54 -18.81 -4.86
N ASP A 72 -1.43 -17.55 -5.14
CA ASP A 72 -1.16 -16.47 -4.17
C ASP A 72 -2.50 -15.99 -3.61
N THR A 73 -3.10 -16.85 -2.76
CA THR A 73 -4.50 -16.81 -2.34
C THR A 73 -4.86 -15.48 -1.66
N GLY A 74 -4.04 -15.01 -0.73
CA GLY A 74 -4.27 -13.76 -0.01
C GLY A 74 -4.14 -12.51 -0.89
N ASN A 75 -3.49 -12.62 -2.05
CA ASN A 75 -3.35 -11.54 -3.03
C ASN A 75 -4.31 -11.72 -4.24
N ASN A 76 -5.25 -12.66 -4.20
CA ASN A 76 -6.27 -12.86 -5.24
C ASN A 76 -5.69 -13.05 -6.65
N ARG A 77 -4.59 -13.81 -6.78
CA ARG A 77 -3.87 -14.02 -8.04
C ARG A 77 -3.20 -15.39 -8.11
N VAL A 78 -2.79 -15.78 -9.31
CA VAL A 78 -1.83 -16.85 -9.52
C VAL A 78 -0.56 -16.24 -10.10
N LEU A 79 0.60 -16.53 -9.52
CA LEU A 79 1.90 -16.18 -10.07
C LEU A 79 2.51 -17.39 -10.81
N ALA A 80 3.23 -17.13 -11.91
CA ALA A 80 3.84 -18.19 -12.69
C ALA A 80 5.27 -17.86 -13.12
N TRP A 81 6.13 -18.89 -13.10
CA TRP A 81 7.51 -18.88 -13.56
C TRP A 81 7.65 -19.84 -14.75
N GLN A 82 8.13 -19.34 -15.88
CA GLN A 82 8.31 -20.11 -17.12
C GLN A 82 9.34 -21.25 -16.97
N ASP A 83 10.26 -21.11 -16.02
CA ASP A 83 11.26 -22.11 -15.66
C ASP A 83 11.20 -22.39 -14.14
N ALA A 84 10.51 -23.45 -13.75
CA ALA A 84 10.37 -23.83 -12.34
C ALA A 84 11.72 -24.07 -11.65
N THR A 85 12.75 -24.49 -12.39
CA THR A 85 14.09 -24.80 -11.85
C THR A 85 14.85 -23.54 -11.46
N LYS A 86 14.48 -22.39 -12.03
CA LYS A 86 15.04 -21.07 -11.72
C LYS A 86 14.21 -20.25 -10.74
N ALA A 87 12.98 -20.70 -10.44
CA ALA A 87 12.17 -20.05 -9.41
C ALA A 87 12.87 -20.15 -8.05
N GLY A 88 13.13 -19.03 -7.39
CA GLY A 88 13.95 -18.97 -6.17
C GLY A 88 13.81 -17.65 -5.41
N ALA A 89 14.67 -17.48 -4.41
CA ALA A 89 14.67 -16.30 -3.53
C ALA A 89 14.76 -14.99 -4.33
N GLY A 90 13.76 -14.12 -4.17
CA GLY A 90 13.73 -12.80 -4.83
C GLY A 90 13.51 -12.82 -6.35
N VAL A 91 13.28 -13.97 -6.97
CA VAL A 91 13.02 -14.08 -8.42
C VAL A 91 11.58 -13.68 -8.71
N TYR A 92 11.40 -12.67 -9.57
CA TYR A 92 10.08 -12.22 -10.01
C TYR A 92 9.38 -13.29 -10.84
N ALA A 93 8.07 -13.43 -10.65
CA ALA A 93 7.23 -14.21 -11.56
C ALA A 93 7.26 -13.60 -12.97
N ASP A 94 7.19 -14.45 -13.98
CA ASP A 94 7.12 -14.01 -15.38
C ASP A 94 5.70 -13.56 -15.73
N LEU A 95 4.67 -14.24 -15.17
CA LEU A 95 3.27 -14.00 -15.48
C LEU A 95 2.41 -13.88 -14.21
N VAL A 96 1.35 -13.04 -14.29
CA VAL A 96 0.28 -12.94 -13.29
C VAL A 96 -1.08 -13.25 -13.94
N ILE A 97 -1.92 -14.03 -13.23
CA ILE A 97 -3.27 -14.39 -13.65
C ILE A 97 -4.26 -13.91 -12.57
N GLY A 98 -5.39 -13.35 -12.98
CA GLY A 98 -6.43 -12.82 -12.08
C GLY A 98 -6.25 -11.36 -11.69
N GLN A 99 -5.13 -10.75 -12.05
CA GLN A 99 -4.84 -9.32 -11.86
C GLN A 99 -4.30 -8.71 -13.16
N ARG A 100 -4.38 -7.38 -13.30
CA ARG A 100 -3.86 -6.67 -14.47
C ARG A 100 -2.34 -6.57 -14.47
N ASP A 101 -1.76 -6.46 -13.28
CA ASP A 101 -0.32 -6.32 -13.07
C ASP A 101 0.13 -7.05 -11.80
N LYS A 102 1.44 -7.15 -11.60
CA LYS A 102 2.06 -7.88 -10.49
C LYS A 102 1.97 -7.15 -9.14
N VAL A 103 1.54 -5.88 -9.12
CA VAL A 103 1.42 -5.05 -7.90
C VAL A 103 -0.02 -4.91 -7.41
N SER A 104 -0.99 -5.41 -8.18
CA SER A 104 -2.43 -5.38 -7.83
C SER A 104 -2.84 -6.65 -7.09
N ASN A 105 -3.80 -6.53 -6.16
CA ASN A 105 -4.32 -7.65 -5.37
C ASN A 105 -5.81 -7.57 -5.04
N SER A 106 -6.56 -6.70 -5.68
CA SER A 106 -8.00 -6.56 -5.43
C SER A 106 -8.74 -7.84 -5.79
N ALA A 107 -9.69 -8.25 -4.95
CA ALA A 107 -10.59 -9.33 -5.32
C ALA A 107 -11.31 -8.99 -6.62
N LEU A 108 -11.40 -9.93 -7.56
CA LEU A 108 -11.94 -9.79 -8.91
C LEU A 108 -11.07 -8.96 -9.88
N GLY A 109 -9.84 -8.61 -9.49
CA GLY A 109 -8.89 -7.86 -10.30
C GLY A 109 -9.26 -6.38 -10.52
N PRO A 110 -8.34 -5.58 -11.04
CA PRO A 110 -8.59 -4.19 -11.33
C PRO A 110 -9.54 -4.05 -12.52
N GLY A 111 -10.68 -3.44 -12.33
CA GLY A 111 -11.59 -3.07 -13.39
C GLY A 111 -12.89 -3.86 -13.46
N THR A 112 -13.29 -4.53 -12.40
CA THR A 112 -14.67 -5.02 -12.19
C THR A 112 -15.16 -6.17 -13.08
N SER A 113 -14.32 -6.79 -13.89
CA SER A 113 -14.74 -7.92 -14.71
C SER A 113 -14.63 -9.21 -13.91
N LEU A 114 -15.77 -9.80 -13.54
CA LEU A 114 -15.84 -11.17 -13.04
C LEU A 114 -15.27 -12.20 -14.04
N GLN A 115 -15.06 -11.82 -15.28
CA GLN A 115 -14.63 -12.75 -16.33
C GLN A 115 -13.20 -13.26 -16.12
N SER A 116 -12.26 -12.41 -15.73
CA SER A 116 -10.84 -12.77 -15.60
C SER A 116 -10.28 -12.59 -14.18
N GLY A 117 -10.98 -11.86 -13.31
CA GLY A 117 -10.54 -11.60 -11.94
C GLY A 117 -10.74 -12.81 -11.02
N LEU A 118 -9.81 -13.03 -10.07
CA LEU A 118 -9.86 -14.08 -9.05
C LEU A 118 -10.23 -13.51 -7.67
N ASN A 119 -10.79 -14.36 -6.83
CA ASN A 119 -11.08 -14.08 -5.43
C ASN A 119 -10.71 -15.28 -4.56
N GLY A 120 -9.57 -15.23 -3.89
CA GLY A 120 -9.04 -16.31 -3.07
C GLY A 120 -8.79 -17.61 -3.87
N PRO A 121 -7.92 -17.63 -4.91
CA PRO A 121 -7.64 -18.85 -5.65
C PRO A 121 -7.05 -19.92 -4.75
N LEU A 122 -7.52 -21.18 -4.88
CA LEU A 122 -7.06 -22.35 -4.13
C LEU A 122 -6.41 -23.36 -5.06
N GLY A 123 -7.01 -24.54 -5.24
CA GLY A 123 -6.47 -25.66 -6.01
C GLY A 123 -6.07 -25.28 -7.44
N LEU A 124 -4.91 -25.74 -7.88
CA LEU A 124 -4.38 -25.60 -9.23
C LEU A 124 -4.09 -26.97 -9.85
N THR A 125 -4.30 -27.10 -11.16
CA THR A 125 -3.80 -28.25 -11.95
C THR A 125 -3.64 -27.85 -13.41
N VAL A 126 -2.80 -28.60 -14.15
CA VAL A 126 -2.58 -28.39 -15.58
C VAL A 126 -2.99 -29.66 -16.31
N ASP A 127 -3.68 -29.51 -17.45
CA ASP A 127 -4.04 -30.66 -18.29
C ASP A 127 -2.90 -31.07 -19.25
N GLY A 128 -3.08 -32.19 -19.96
CA GLY A 128 -2.09 -32.71 -20.92
C GLY A 128 -1.85 -31.79 -22.14
N GLN A 129 -2.59 -30.67 -22.30
CA GLN A 129 -2.42 -29.66 -23.33
C GLN A 129 -1.77 -28.38 -22.82
N GLY A 130 -1.42 -28.29 -21.52
CA GLY A 130 -0.84 -27.11 -20.91
C GLY A 130 -1.86 -26.04 -20.49
N ASN A 131 -3.17 -26.34 -20.45
CA ASN A 131 -4.18 -25.42 -19.94
C ASN A 131 -4.19 -25.45 -18.41
N LEU A 132 -4.21 -24.29 -17.79
CA LEU A 132 -4.27 -24.15 -16.33
C LEU A 132 -5.72 -24.11 -15.85
N TYR A 133 -6.05 -24.92 -14.85
CA TYR A 133 -7.32 -24.88 -14.12
C TYR A 133 -7.12 -24.31 -12.73
N VAL A 134 -7.95 -23.34 -12.34
CA VAL A 134 -7.86 -22.59 -11.08
C VAL A 134 -9.18 -22.66 -10.35
N VAL A 135 -9.18 -23.10 -9.09
CA VAL A 135 -10.33 -22.99 -8.18
C VAL A 135 -10.40 -21.55 -7.69
N ASP A 136 -11.39 -20.80 -8.17
CA ASP A 136 -11.69 -19.42 -7.78
C ASP A 136 -12.72 -19.44 -6.65
N SER A 137 -12.24 -19.67 -5.40
CA SER A 137 -13.06 -20.12 -4.26
C SER A 137 -14.12 -19.12 -3.83
N GLY A 138 -13.77 -17.83 -3.71
CA GLY A 138 -14.70 -16.78 -3.33
C GLY A 138 -15.78 -16.51 -4.37
N ASN A 139 -15.62 -17.07 -5.58
CA ASN A 139 -16.64 -17.02 -6.65
C ASN A 139 -17.26 -18.39 -6.94
N ASN A 140 -16.95 -19.43 -6.15
CA ASN A 140 -17.51 -20.77 -6.27
C ASN A 140 -17.49 -21.32 -7.69
N ARG A 141 -16.28 -21.30 -8.32
CA ARG A 141 -16.08 -21.74 -9.70
C ARG A 141 -14.67 -22.27 -9.93
N ILE A 142 -14.51 -23.05 -10.98
CA ILE A 142 -13.21 -23.42 -11.53
C ILE A 142 -13.10 -22.75 -12.89
N LEU A 143 -11.99 -22.07 -13.15
CA LEU A 143 -11.69 -21.40 -14.41
C LEU A 143 -10.58 -22.15 -15.15
N ARG A 144 -10.73 -22.33 -16.48
CA ARG A 144 -9.67 -22.82 -17.36
C ARG A 144 -9.06 -21.66 -18.11
N PHE A 145 -7.73 -21.50 -18.00
CA PHE A 145 -6.92 -20.55 -18.75
C PHE A 145 -6.11 -21.31 -19.81
N PRO A 146 -6.36 -21.07 -21.11
CA PRO A 146 -5.68 -21.81 -22.17
C PRO A 146 -4.22 -21.35 -22.28
N ARG A 147 -3.29 -22.27 -22.05
CA ARG A 147 -1.84 -22.09 -22.21
C ARG A 147 -1.33 -20.68 -21.88
N PRO A 148 -1.33 -20.27 -20.60
CA PRO A 148 -1.16 -18.86 -20.23
C PRO A 148 0.10 -18.16 -20.80
N PHE A 149 1.20 -18.91 -20.98
CA PHE A 149 2.44 -18.34 -21.54
C PHE A 149 2.42 -18.12 -23.06
N GLU A 150 1.45 -18.67 -23.80
CA GLU A 150 1.26 -18.35 -25.21
C GLU A 150 0.57 -16.99 -25.41
N HIS A 151 0.00 -16.40 -24.31
CA HIS A 151 -0.70 -15.12 -24.28
C HIS A 151 -0.15 -14.19 -23.19
N ALA A 152 1.15 -14.23 -22.92
CA ALA A 152 1.78 -13.58 -21.77
C ALA A 152 1.67 -12.05 -21.72
N ASP A 153 1.52 -11.39 -22.87
CA ASP A 153 1.45 -9.94 -22.99
C ASP A 153 0.06 -9.36 -22.71
N ASP A 154 -0.96 -10.21 -22.61
CA ASP A 154 -2.36 -9.82 -22.46
C ASP A 154 -2.94 -10.21 -21.10
N LEU A 155 -4.03 -9.56 -20.73
CA LEU A 155 -4.83 -10.00 -19.59
C LEU A 155 -5.33 -11.42 -19.84
N GLN A 156 -4.98 -12.35 -18.95
CA GLN A 156 -5.37 -13.76 -19.07
C GLN A 156 -6.90 -13.91 -18.94
N ILE A 157 -7.54 -14.44 -19.98
CA ILE A 157 -8.99 -14.64 -20.05
C ILE A 157 -9.30 -16.12 -20.06
N PRO A 158 -10.12 -16.63 -19.11
CA PRO A 158 -10.55 -18.02 -19.13
C PRO A 158 -11.56 -18.29 -20.27
N ASP A 159 -11.49 -19.47 -20.83
CA ASP A 159 -12.38 -19.93 -21.91
C ASP A 159 -13.45 -20.94 -21.44
N LEU A 160 -13.34 -21.46 -20.20
CA LEU A 160 -14.30 -22.38 -19.60
C LEU A 160 -14.50 -22.07 -18.12
N VAL A 161 -15.77 -22.10 -17.66
CA VAL A 161 -16.11 -22.11 -16.24
C VAL A 161 -16.86 -23.39 -15.87
N ILE A 162 -16.44 -24.01 -14.75
CA ILE A 162 -17.08 -25.19 -14.14
C ILE A 162 -17.71 -24.75 -12.82
N GLY A 163 -18.88 -25.28 -12.48
CA GLY A 163 -19.60 -24.94 -11.25
C GLY A 163 -20.52 -23.75 -11.36
N GLN A 164 -20.45 -22.99 -12.47
CA GLN A 164 -21.29 -21.82 -12.75
C GLN A 164 -21.77 -21.85 -14.21
N LYS A 165 -22.95 -21.28 -14.49
CA LYS A 165 -23.53 -21.25 -15.85
C LYS A 165 -22.80 -20.32 -16.83
N ASN A 166 -22.08 -19.36 -16.33
CA ASN A 166 -21.30 -18.39 -17.13
C ASN A 166 -20.20 -17.75 -16.27
N LEU A 167 -19.28 -17.07 -16.91
CA LEU A 167 -18.13 -16.39 -16.27
C LEU A 167 -18.52 -15.26 -15.30
N GLY A 168 -19.74 -14.74 -15.37
CA GLY A 168 -20.23 -13.66 -14.49
C GLY A 168 -20.95 -14.15 -13.22
N ALA A 169 -21.26 -15.43 -13.11
CA ALA A 169 -21.95 -16.01 -11.95
C ALA A 169 -20.96 -16.40 -10.84
N LYS A 170 -21.38 -16.27 -9.57
CA LYS A 170 -20.54 -16.55 -8.40
C LYS A 170 -21.25 -17.17 -7.19
N ALA A 171 -22.61 -17.27 -7.22
CA ALA A 171 -23.33 -17.80 -6.08
C ALA A 171 -23.16 -19.31 -5.97
N PRO A 172 -22.88 -19.87 -4.76
CA PRO A 172 -22.76 -21.31 -4.60
C PRO A 172 -24.09 -21.99 -4.88
N ASN A 173 -24.03 -23.18 -5.48
CA ASN A 173 -25.20 -24.06 -5.68
C ASN A 173 -26.45 -23.36 -6.27
N THR A 174 -26.28 -22.48 -7.24
CA THR A 174 -27.42 -21.75 -7.85
C THR A 174 -28.45 -22.72 -8.42
N GLY A 175 -29.63 -22.76 -7.85
CA GLY A 175 -30.71 -23.71 -8.20
C GLY A 175 -30.62 -25.03 -7.43
N GLY A 176 -29.77 -25.14 -6.42
CA GLY A 176 -29.56 -26.31 -5.57
C GLY A 176 -28.27 -27.08 -5.92
N VAL A 177 -27.92 -28.05 -5.07
CA VAL A 177 -26.77 -28.95 -5.30
C VAL A 177 -27.09 -29.86 -6.49
N SER A 178 -26.19 -29.93 -7.47
CA SER A 178 -26.37 -30.70 -8.71
C SER A 178 -25.02 -31.15 -9.29
N ALA A 179 -25.05 -31.86 -10.42
CA ALA A 179 -23.85 -32.25 -11.14
C ALA A 179 -23.04 -31.08 -11.71
N SER A 180 -23.69 -29.92 -11.95
CA SER A 180 -23.06 -28.72 -12.56
C SER A 180 -22.82 -27.58 -11.59
N THR A 181 -23.13 -27.73 -10.29
CA THR A 181 -22.92 -26.71 -9.27
C THR A 181 -21.88 -27.11 -8.25
N ILE A 182 -21.13 -26.16 -7.72
CA ILE A 182 -20.12 -26.37 -6.69
C ILE A 182 -20.25 -25.35 -5.56
N TRP A 183 -19.67 -25.68 -4.41
CA TRP A 183 -19.56 -24.78 -3.26
C TRP A 183 -18.20 -24.91 -2.58
N VAL A 184 -17.39 -23.89 -2.67
CA VAL A 184 -16.05 -23.81 -2.06
C VAL A 184 -16.01 -22.81 -0.92
N ASP A 185 -16.79 -21.71 -1.03
CA ASP A 185 -16.78 -20.59 -0.11
C ASP A 185 -17.12 -20.98 1.35
N GLY A 186 -16.57 -20.22 2.31
CA GLY A 186 -16.72 -20.47 3.75
C GLY A 186 -15.83 -21.58 4.29
N LYS A 187 -15.04 -22.24 3.43
CA LYS A 187 -14.12 -23.31 3.78
C LYS A 187 -12.68 -22.97 3.34
N SER A 188 -12.29 -21.68 3.43
CA SER A 188 -10.98 -21.18 2.98
C SER A 188 -9.75 -21.79 3.68
N THR A 189 -9.98 -22.60 4.72
CA THR A 189 -8.94 -23.39 5.40
C THR A 189 -8.58 -24.69 4.70
N TYR A 190 -9.25 -25.01 3.57
CA TYR A 190 -9.04 -26.24 2.82
C TYR A 190 -8.48 -25.95 1.43
N CYS A 191 -7.62 -26.85 0.92
CA CYS A 191 -6.93 -26.63 -0.35
C CYS A 191 -7.82 -26.82 -1.60
N ALA A 192 -9.00 -27.45 -1.50
CA ALA A 192 -9.95 -27.69 -2.60
C ALA A 192 -9.24 -28.18 -3.87
N SER A 193 -8.55 -29.30 -3.78
CA SER A 193 -7.66 -29.82 -4.83
C SER A 193 -8.35 -30.20 -6.13
N LEU A 194 -7.58 -30.05 -7.21
CA LEU A 194 -7.87 -30.55 -8.56
C LEU A 194 -6.80 -31.56 -8.97
N LEU A 195 -7.17 -32.56 -9.74
CA LEU A 195 -6.19 -33.43 -10.45
C LEU A 195 -6.78 -34.04 -11.71
N PHE A 196 -5.92 -34.32 -12.67
CA PHE A 196 -6.25 -35.14 -13.85
C PHE A 196 -5.74 -36.57 -13.70
N ASP A 197 -6.54 -37.55 -14.13
CA ASP A 197 -6.04 -38.92 -14.35
C ASP A 197 -5.44 -39.07 -15.75
N LEU A 198 -4.80 -40.24 -16.00
CA LEU A 198 -4.17 -40.52 -17.29
C LEU A 198 -5.17 -40.63 -18.46
N LYS A 199 -6.48 -40.72 -18.17
CA LYS A 199 -7.55 -40.71 -19.18
C LYS A 199 -8.08 -39.33 -19.46
N GLY A 200 -7.55 -38.29 -18.77
CA GLY A 200 -7.96 -36.91 -18.89
C GLY A 200 -9.24 -36.56 -18.12
N ASN A 201 -9.69 -37.39 -17.17
CA ASN A 201 -10.78 -37.02 -16.27
C ASN A 201 -10.26 -36.05 -15.21
N LEU A 202 -10.98 -34.96 -15.00
CA LEU A 202 -10.74 -33.99 -13.92
C LEU A 202 -11.49 -34.39 -12.67
N TYR A 203 -10.77 -34.53 -11.55
CA TYR A 203 -11.35 -34.74 -10.23
C TYR A 203 -11.24 -33.42 -9.42
N PHE A 204 -12.30 -33.12 -8.69
CA PHE A 204 -12.40 -31.90 -7.88
C PHE A 204 -12.96 -32.19 -6.49
N ALA A 205 -12.27 -31.71 -5.45
CA ALA A 205 -12.74 -31.73 -4.07
C ALA A 205 -13.74 -30.57 -3.84
N ASP A 206 -15.05 -30.85 -3.98
CA ASP A 206 -16.16 -29.93 -3.76
C ASP A 206 -16.44 -29.83 -2.25
N THR A 207 -15.55 -29.13 -1.55
CA THR A 207 -15.40 -29.14 -0.08
C THR A 207 -16.65 -28.72 0.64
N GLY A 208 -17.33 -27.66 0.19
CA GLY A 208 -18.56 -27.15 0.79
C GLY A 208 -19.74 -28.11 0.64
N ASN A 209 -19.76 -28.94 -0.42
CA ASN A 209 -20.78 -29.95 -0.65
C ASN A 209 -20.35 -31.35 -0.17
N ASN A 210 -19.24 -31.47 0.55
CA ASN A 210 -18.79 -32.71 1.17
C ASN A 210 -18.65 -33.87 0.18
N ARG A 211 -18.09 -33.63 -1.01
CA ARG A 211 -18.01 -34.62 -2.10
C ARG A 211 -16.79 -34.41 -2.99
N VAL A 212 -16.45 -35.46 -3.77
CA VAL A 212 -15.52 -35.32 -4.90
C VAL A 212 -16.30 -35.54 -6.20
N LEU A 213 -16.14 -34.68 -7.17
CA LEU A 213 -16.75 -34.72 -8.49
C LEU A 213 -15.74 -35.13 -9.54
N ARG A 214 -16.18 -35.91 -10.57
CA ARG A 214 -15.39 -36.23 -11.75
C ARG A 214 -16.03 -35.63 -13.00
N TYR A 215 -15.21 -34.97 -13.83
CA TYR A 215 -15.61 -34.41 -15.13
C TYR A 215 -14.84 -35.17 -16.23
N PRO A 216 -15.53 -35.82 -17.18
CA PRO A 216 -14.87 -36.60 -18.26
C PRO A 216 -14.29 -35.64 -19.33
N PRO A 217 -13.27 -36.07 -20.10
CA PRO A 217 -12.62 -35.22 -21.13
C PRO A 217 -13.59 -34.68 -22.17
N SER A 218 -14.68 -35.42 -22.46
CA SER A 218 -15.72 -34.97 -23.39
C SER A 218 -16.45 -33.71 -22.96
N ARG A 219 -16.37 -33.32 -21.66
CA ARG A 219 -16.97 -32.15 -21.09
C ARG A 219 -15.98 -30.97 -20.92
N LEU A 220 -14.69 -31.24 -21.19
CA LEU A 220 -13.59 -30.30 -20.96
C LEU A 220 -12.86 -29.92 -22.25
N GLY A 221 -13.26 -30.44 -23.42
CA GLY A 221 -12.61 -30.17 -24.70
C GLY A 221 -12.79 -28.72 -25.19
N PRO A 222 -12.22 -28.35 -26.35
CA PRO A 222 -12.27 -27.01 -26.90
C PRO A 222 -13.70 -26.49 -27.20
N SER A 223 -14.65 -27.40 -27.42
CA SER A 223 -16.07 -27.13 -27.64
C SER A 223 -16.93 -27.25 -26.39
N ALA A 224 -16.32 -27.35 -25.20
CA ALA A 224 -17.06 -27.47 -23.95
C ALA A 224 -17.89 -26.20 -23.68
N THR A 225 -19.09 -26.40 -23.18
CA THR A 225 -19.98 -25.31 -22.75
C THR A 225 -19.78 -25.03 -21.25
N ASN A 226 -19.94 -23.78 -20.84
CA ASN A 226 -19.85 -23.37 -19.44
C ASN A 226 -20.86 -24.13 -18.58
N GLY A 227 -20.44 -24.48 -17.35
CA GLY A 227 -21.26 -25.24 -16.40
C GLY A 227 -21.44 -26.72 -16.77
N PRO A 228 -20.38 -27.44 -17.18
CA PRO A 228 -20.50 -28.86 -17.54
C PRO A 228 -20.94 -29.70 -16.33
N ASP A 229 -21.67 -30.76 -16.59
CA ASP A 229 -22.07 -31.76 -15.59
C ASP A 229 -20.92 -32.73 -15.26
N ALA A 230 -20.71 -32.99 -13.97
CA ALA A 230 -19.92 -34.13 -13.52
C ALA A 230 -20.64 -35.47 -13.84
N ASP A 231 -19.87 -36.52 -14.05
CA ASP A 231 -20.39 -37.88 -14.35
C ASP A 231 -20.28 -38.83 -13.17
N LEU A 232 -19.48 -38.53 -12.14
CA LEU A 232 -19.28 -39.35 -10.95
C LEU A 232 -19.22 -38.47 -9.70
N VAL A 233 -19.81 -38.96 -8.60
CA VAL A 233 -19.69 -38.38 -7.26
C VAL A 233 -19.17 -39.43 -6.29
N LEU A 234 -18.20 -39.03 -5.44
CA LEU A 234 -17.75 -39.78 -4.26
C LEU A 234 -18.11 -39.01 -3.00
N GLY A 235 -18.35 -39.71 -1.90
CA GLY A 235 -18.66 -39.11 -0.62
C GLY A 235 -20.11 -38.71 -0.42
N GLN A 236 -20.94 -38.74 -1.48
CA GLN A 236 -22.39 -38.52 -1.41
C GLN A 236 -23.15 -39.59 -2.17
N PRO A 237 -24.39 -39.94 -1.76
CA PRO A 237 -25.18 -40.95 -2.43
C PRO A 237 -25.60 -40.57 -3.86
N THR A 238 -25.86 -39.28 -4.09
CA THR A 238 -26.27 -38.75 -5.39
C THR A 238 -25.62 -37.42 -5.68
N MET A 239 -25.71 -36.91 -6.92
CA MET A 239 -25.24 -35.61 -7.36
C MET A 239 -25.97 -34.43 -6.75
N THR A 240 -27.14 -34.63 -6.17
CA THR A 240 -28.01 -33.59 -5.65
C THR A 240 -27.96 -33.45 -4.12
N ILE A 241 -27.07 -34.18 -3.47
CA ILE A 241 -26.88 -34.17 -2.02
C ILE A 241 -25.48 -33.60 -1.73
N GLY A 242 -25.40 -32.72 -0.71
CA GLY A 242 -24.17 -32.11 -0.22
C GLY A 242 -24.11 -32.07 1.31
N ASP A 243 -24.86 -32.94 1.98
CA ASP A 243 -24.98 -32.92 3.44
C ASP A 243 -23.68 -33.38 4.11
N PRO A 244 -23.27 -32.71 5.22
CA PRO A 244 -22.12 -33.15 6.00
C PRO A 244 -22.40 -34.53 6.62
N LEU A 245 -21.35 -35.29 6.87
CA LEU A 245 -21.44 -36.51 7.66
C LEU A 245 -21.91 -36.15 9.08
N GLU A 246 -22.82 -36.92 9.63
CA GLU A 246 -23.33 -36.69 10.99
C GLU A 246 -22.17 -36.73 12.02
N LYS A 247 -22.28 -35.93 13.07
CA LYS A 247 -21.30 -35.82 14.17
C LYS A 247 -21.47 -36.96 15.17
N ILE A 248 -21.14 -38.18 14.75
CA ILE A 248 -21.17 -39.37 15.59
C ILE A 248 -19.79 -40.06 15.56
N PRO A 249 -19.37 -40.75 16.61
CA PRO A 249 -18.07 -41.42 16.65
C PRO A 249 -17.85 -42.42 15.48
N GLU A 250 -18.88 -43.14 15.07
CA GLU A 250 -18.83 -44.06 13.95
C GLU A 250 -18.58 -43.40 12.59
N SER A 251 -18.75 -42.06 12.49
CA SER A 251 -18.52 -41.32 11.26
C SER A 251 -17.08 -41.44 10.74
N VAL A 252 -16.12 -41.57 11.63
CA VAL A 252 -14.68 -41.71 11.30
C VAL A 252 -14.41 -42.98 10.50
N GLY A 253 -15.10 -44.07 10.80
CA GLY A 253 -15.00 -45.37 10.10
C GLY A 253 -15.80 -45.42 8.80
N ASN A 254 -16.59 -44.44 8.46
CA ASN A 254 -17.45 -44.44 7.28
C ASN A 254 -16.63 -44.27 5.98
N LYS A 255 -16.59 -45.33 5.13
CA LYS A 255 -15.83 -45.37 3.88
C LYS A 255 -16.60 -44.82 2.67
N ALA A 256 -17.89 -44.59 2.77
CA ALA A 256 -18.76 -44.16 1.68
C ALA A 256 -19.09 -42.63 1.71
N ARG A 257 -18.84 -41.97 2.84
CA ARG A 257 -19.19 -40.56 3.03
C ARG A 257 -17.94 -39.72 3.29
N LEU A 258 -17.98 -38.50 2.82
CA LEU A 258 -16.96 -37.45 3.06
C LEU A 258 -17.52 -36.30 3.88
N ASN A 259 -16.64 -35.57 4.56
CA ASN A 259 -16.96 -34.33 5.27
C ASN A 259 -15.81 -33.33 5.13
N ALA A 260 -15.99 -32.33 4.29
CA ALA A 260 -14.98 -31.35 3.93
C ALA A 260 -13.70 -31.96 3.31
N PRO A 261 -13.80 -32.68 2.15
CA PRO A 261 -12.62 -33.15 1.46
C PRO A 261 -11.74 -31.99 0.96
N GLY A 262 -10.42 -32.11 1.13
CA GLY A 262 -9.46 -31.08 0.77
C GLY A 262 -8.51 -31.51 -0.35
N GLY A 263 -7.63 -32.47 -0.07
CA GLY A 263 -6.56 -32.91 -0.97
C GLY A 263 -6.93 -34.16 -1.77
N LEU A 264 -6.40 -34.21 -2.98
CA LEU A 264 -6.53 -35.37 -3.89
C LEU A 264 -5.14 -35.79 -4.36
N ALA A 265 -4.89 -37.12 -4.43
CA ALA A 265 -3.72 -37.66 -5.08
C ALA A 265 -4.07 -38.98 -5.82
N LEU A 266 -3.35 -39.25 -6.88
CA LEU A 266 -3.52 -40.48 -7.68
C LEU A 266 -2.28 -41.35 -7.58
N ASP A 267 -2.42 -42.52 -6.95
CA ASP A 267 -1.45 -43.59 -7.10
C ASP A 267 -1.67 -44.31 -8.43
N GLN A 268 -0.93 -43.89 -9.43
CA GLN A 268 -1.05 -44.45 -10.79
C GLN A 268 -0.61 -45.92 -10.87
N ARG A 269 0.35 -46.34 -10.01
CA ARG A 269 0.88 -47.72 -10.04
C ARG A 269 -0.09 -48.73 -9.42
N ALA A 270 -0.69 -48.36 -8.28
CA ALA A 270 -1.67 -49.18 -7.60
C ALA A 270 -3.12 -48.90 -8.06
N ASN A 271 -3.31 -47.94 -9.01
CA ASN A 271 -4.60 -47.57 -9.55
C ASN A 271 -5.62 -47.20 -8.46
N ARG A 272 -5.27 -46.18 -7.66
CA ARG A 272 -6.05 -45.73 -6.48
C ARG A 272 -6.11 -44.20 -6.38
N LEU A 273 -7.27 -43.68 -5.97
CA LEU A 273 -7.45 -42.27 -5.64
C LEU A 273 -7.44 -42.08 -4.11
N LEU A 274 -6.59 -41.18 -3.62
CA LEU A 274 -6.53 -40.79 -2.22
C LEU A 274 -7.25 -39.47 -2.05
N VAL A 275 -8.06 -39.35 -0.96
CA VAL A 275 -8.84 -38.14 -0.63
C VAL A 275 -8.62 -37.83 0.83
N SER A 276 -8.08 -36.62 1.15
CA SER A 276 -8.07 -36.12 2.54
C SER A 276 -9.47 -35.64 2.92
N ASP A 277 -9.84 -35.89 4.17
CA ASP A 277 -11.17 -35.64 4.69
C ASP A 277 -11.14 -35.25 6.16
N ASN A 278 -11.97 -34.30 6.58
CA ASN A 278 -12.01 -33.78 7.95
C ASN A 278 -13.38 -34.03 8.57
N VAL A 279 -13.48 -35.05 9.37
CA VAL A 279 -14.71 -35.45 10.07
C VAL A 279 -14.77 -34.77 11.44
N MET A 280 -15.94 -34.27 11.80
CA MET A 280 -16.20 -33.72 13.13
C MET A 280 -17.08 -34.71 13.93
N PRO A 281 -16.50 -35.66 14.68
CA PRO A 281 -17.25 -36.63 15.45
C PRO A 281 -18.06 -35.99 16.58
N ASP A 282 -17.65 -34.85 17.08
CA ASP A 282 -18.39 -34.02 18.04
C ASP A 282 -18.11 -32.52 17.83
N ALA A 283 -18.70 -31.65 18.64
CA ALA A 283 -18.55 -30.19 18.48
C ALA A 283 -17.14 -29.65 18.84
N GLN A 284 -16.31 -30.48 19.46
CA GLN A 284 -15.01 -30.07 20.02
C GLN A 284 -13.82 -30.73 19.31
N HIS A 285 -14.04 -31.80 18.56
CA HIS A 285 -12.97 -32.57 17.91
C HIS A 285 -13.12 -32.62 16.39
N VAL A 286 -12.02 -32.38 15.69
CA VAL A 286 -11.89 -32.60 14.24
C VAL A 286 -10.95 -33.77 14.06
N VAL A 287 -11.41 -34.83 13.41
CA VAL A 287 -10.61 -36.00 13.07
C VAL A 287 -10.25 -35.96 11.62
N GLY A 288 -8.96 -35.72 11.35
CA GLY A 288 -8.44 -35.82 10.00
C GLY A 288 -8.16 -37.25 9.57
N ARG A 289 -8.58 -37.60 8.36
CA ARG A 289 -8.35 -38.91 7.76
C ARG A 289 -8.06 -38.82 6.27
N VAL A 290 -7.52 -39.88 5.68
CA VAL A 290 -7.41 -40.06 4.23
C VAL A 290 -8.11 -41.33 3.83
N LEU A 291 -8.99 -41.21 2.84
CA LEU A 291 -9.71 -42.33 2.25
C LEU A 291 -9.03 -42.77 0.95
N VAL A 292 -8.85 -44.09 0.77
CA VAL A 292 -8.22 -44.71 -0.42
C VAL A 292 -9.28 -45.43 -1.23
N TYR A 293 -9.58 -44.95 -2.42
CA TYR A 293 -10.57 -45.52 -3.34
C TYR A 293 -9.87 -46.32 -4.42
N PRO A 294 -10.22 -47.62 -4.60
CA PRO A 294 -9.70 -48.42 -5.71
C PRO A 294 -10.43 -48.07 -7.01
N PHE A 295 -9.75 -48.13 -8.15
CA PHE A 295 -10.41 -48.12 -9.44
C PHE A 295 -10.89 -49.53 -9.83
N PRO A 296 -12.05 -49.65 -10.46
CA PRO A 296 -12.94 -48.59 -10.90
C PRO A 296 -13.71 -47.92 -9.72
N LEU A 297 -14.01 -46.62 -9.82
CA LEU A 297 -14.59 -45.81 -8.74
C LEU A 297 -16.13 -45.97 -8.58
N GLU A 298 -16.75 -46.82 -9.40
CA GLU A 298 -18.20 -47.03 -9.42
C GLU A 298 -18.75 -47.59 -8.10
N SER A 299 -17.90 -48.31 -7.31
CA SER A 299 -18.25 -48.77 -5.96
C SER A 299 -18.50 -47.64 -4.99
N ARG A 300 -17.91 -46.45 -5.26
CA ARG A 300 -18.01 -45.21 -4.43
C ARG A 300 -17.64 -45.40 -2.97
N THR A 301 -17.01 -46.51 -2.60
CA THR A 301 -16.61 -46.86 -1.25
C THR A 301 -15.10 -47.02 -1.18
N ALA A 302 -14.47 -46.39 -0.22
CA ALA A 302 -13.04 -46.49 0.00
C ALA A 302 -12.69 -47.93 0.49
N SER A 303 -11.57 -48.45 0.01
CA SER A 303 -11.03 -49.73 0.46
C SER A 303 -10.30 -49.62 1.81
N ARG A 304 -9.74 -48.42 2.11
CA ARG A 304 -8.88 -48.20 3.28
C ARG A 304 -9.05 -46.77 3.83
N ILE A 305 -8.85 -46.66 5.15
CA ILE A 305 -8.72 -45.37 5.87
C ILE A 305 -7.32 -45.30 6.46
N MET A 306 -6.68 -44.15 6.42
CA MET A 306 -5.41 -43.87 7.10
C MET A 306 -5.47 -42.60 7.92
N GLY A 307 -4.59 -42.47 8.91
CA GLY A 307 -4.48 -41.29 9.80
C GLY A 307 -5.38 -41.39 11.05
N VAL A 308 -5.95 -42.52 11.37
CA VAL A 308 -6.85 -42.73 12.50
C VAL A 308 -6.34 -43.88 13.36
N ALA A 309 -6.07 -43.65 14.63
CA ALA A 309 -5.62 -44.68 15.59
C ALA A 309 -6.81 -45.40 16.23
N THR A 310 -7.87 -44.68 16.56
CA THR A 310 -9.14 -45.17 17.08
C THR A 310 -10.31 -44.42 16.43
N THR A 311 -11.54 -44.71 16.80
CA THR A 311 -12.74 -44.02 16.29
C THR A 311 -12.75 -42.52 16.62
N VAL A 312 -11.95 -42.05 17.59
CA VAL A 312 -11.90 -40.65 18.05
C VAL A 312 -10.49 -40.06 18.03
N ASP A 313 -9.45 -40.90 17.96
CA ASP A 313 -8.06 -40.42 17.98
C ASP A 313 -7.49 -40.30 16.56
N ALA A 314 -7.14 -39.10 16.16
CA ALA A 314 -6.51 -38.84 14.88
C ALA A 314 -4.99 -38.68 15.02
N VAL A 315 -4.26 -39.28 14.07
CA VAL A 315 -2.85 -39.00 13.85
C VAL A 315 -2.70 -37.66 13.10
N PHE A 316 -3.65 -37.34 12.26
CA PHE A 316 -3.70 -36.09 11.51
C PHE A 316 -4.51 -35.01 12.24
N ASN A 317 -4.06 -33.78 12.09
CA ASN A 317 -4.81 -32.58 12.44
C ASN A 317 -5.02 -31.74 11.20
N SER A 318 -6.26 -31.71 10.68
CA SER A 318 -6.61 -30.99 9.45
C SER A 318 -5.69 -31.33 8.26
N PRO A 319 -5.66 -32.60 7.81
CA PRO A 319 -4.86 -32.97 6.63
C PRO A 319 -5.41 -32.26 5.39
N GLN A 320 -4.53 -31.58 4.66
CA GLN A 320 -4.91 -30.82 3.46
C GLN A 320 -4.48 -31.58 2.20
N GLY A 321 -3.39 -31.18 1.59
CA GLY A 321 -2.90 -31.81 0.36
C GLY A 321 -2.36 -33.23 0.56
N ILE A 322 -2.32 -33.97 -0.53
CA ILE A 322 -1.66 -35.27 -0.64
C ILE A 322 -0.82 -35.24 -1.91
N THR A 323 0.36 -35.82 -1.88
CA THR A 323 1.19 -36.06 -3.07
C THR A 323 1.78 -37.47 -3.04
N MET A 324 2.20 -37.98 -4.19
CA MET A 324 2.90 -39.26 -4.28
C MET A 324 4.39 -39.02 -4.48
N LEU A 325 5.24 -39.52 -3.59
CA LEU A 325 6.70 -39.57 -3.75
C LEU A 325 7.09 -40.90 -4.36
N GLY A 326 7.01 -40.97 -5.67
CA GLY A 326 7.05 -42.26 -6.38
C GLY A 326 5.85 -43.13 -6.00
N SER A 327 6.04 -44.21 -5.24
CA SER A 327 4.96 -45.07 -4.72
C SER A 327 4.52 -44.76 -3.28
N ASN A 328 5.19 -43.82 -2.60
CA ASN A 328 4.96 -43.49 -1.20
C ASN A 328 3.92 -42.36 -1.07
N PRO A 329 2.77 -42.58 -0.47
CA PRO A 329 1.85 -41.52 -0.14
C PRO A 329 2.44 -40.55 0.87
N ALA A 330 2.34 -39.24 0.62
CA ALA A 330 2.77 -38.20 1.51
C ALA A 330 1.60 -37.24 1.76
N VAL A 331 1.27 -37.04 3.04
CA VAL A 331 0.10 -36.29 3.49
C VAL A 331 0.55 -35.02 4.20
N PHE A 332 0.04 -33.87 3.79
CA PHE A 332 0.26 -32.59 4.46
C PHE A 332 -0.66 -32.51 5.67
N ASP A 333 -0.11 -32.81 6.86
CA ASP A 333 -0.75 -32.73 8.17
C ASP A 333 -0.67 -31.29 8.70
N SER A 334 -1.45 -30.41 8.05
CA SER A 334 -1.31 -28.94 8.09
C SER A 334 -1.47 -28.37 9.50
N GLY A 335 -2.47 -28.84 10.26
CA GLY A 335 -2.69 -28.37 11.64
C GLY A 335 -1.59 -28.82 12.62
N ASN A 336 -0.75 -29.80 12.22
CA ASN A 336 0.43 -30.22 12.95
C ASN A 336 1.75 -29.71 12.32
N ASN A 337 1.67 -28.82 11.33
CA ASN A 337 2.83 -28.17 10.73
C ASN A 337 3.89 -29.14 10.19
N ARG A 338 3.45 -30.22 9.53
CA ARG A 338 4.33 -31.29 9.04
C ARG A 338 3.77 -31.99 7.81
N MET A 339 4.62 -32.73 7.13
CA MET A 339 4.23 -33.73 6.12
C MET A 339 4.61 -35.11 6.61
N LEU A 340 3.68 -36.07 6.57
CA LEU A 340 3.89 -37.45 6.93
C LEU A 340 3.97 -38.32 5.67
N ILE A 341 5.01 -39.16 5.58
CA ILE A 341 5.28 -40.06 4.45
C ILE A 341 5.09 -41.50 4.91
N PHE A 342 4.37 -42.27 4.08
CA PHE A 342 4.00 -43.63 4.38
C PHE A 342 4.68 -44.59 3.40
N ASP A 343 4.79 -45.89 3.79
CA ASP A 343 5.19 -46.94 2.86
C ASP A 343 4.18 -47.06 1.69
N PRO A 344 4.58 -47.68 0.55
CA PRO A 344 3.67 -47.96 -0.56
C PRO A 344 2.40 -48.69 -0.11
N ILE A 345 1.25 -48.35 -0.69
CA ILE A 345 -0.07 -48.85 -0.25
C ILE A 345 -0.12 -50.39 -0.23
N ASP A 346 0.57 -51.03 -1.15
CA ASP A 346 0.62 -52.52 -1.26
C ASP A 346 1.46 -53.20 -0.14
N GLN A 347 2.24 -52.42 0.60
CA GLN A 347 3.03 -52.87 1.74
C GLN A 347 2.34 -52.66 3.10
N TRP A 348 1.15 -52.07 3.10
CA TRP A 348 0.44 -51.82 4.35
C TRP A 348 -0.06 -53.12 4.97
N PRO A 349 -0.04 -53.23 6.31
CA PRO A 349 -0.65 -54.37 6.99
C PRO A 349 -2.15 -54.46 6.67
N GLU A 350 -2.71 -55.65 6.72
CA GLU A 350 -4.16 -55.86 6.60
C GLU A 350 -4.91 -55.00 7.64
N GLU A 351 -6.02 -54.37 7.25
CA GLU A 351 -6.82 -53.50 8.09
C GLU A 351 -7.28 -54.17 9.39
N ALA A 352 -7.58 -55.45 9.33
CA ALA A 352 -7.95 -56.25 10.50
C ALA A 352 -6.81 -56.35 11.54
N LYS A 353 -5.54 -56.24 11.12
CA LYS A 353 -4.38 -56.27 12.01
C LYS A 353 -3.97 -54.89 12.46
N THR A 354 -4.10 -53.88 11.56
CA THR A 354 -3.73 -52.49 11.83
C THR A 354 -4.68 -51.60 11.09
N PHE A 355 -5.61 -50.94 11.80
CA PHE A 355 -6.68 -50.12 11.22
C PHE A 355 -6.12 -49.03 10.30
N SER A 356 -5.08 -48.33 10.70
CA SER A 356 -4.38 -47.31 9.91
C SER A 356 -2.89 -47.65 9.80
N PRO A 357 -2.27 -47.52 8.60
CA PRO A 357 -0.82 -47.61 8.48
C PRO A 357 -0.15 -46.53 9.30
N GLN A 358 1.04 -46.80 9.80
CA GLN A 358 1.85 -45.79 10.50
C GLN A 358 2.74 -45.03 9.51
N ALA A 359 2.92 -43.74 9.75
CA ALA A 359 3.88 -42.94 9.01
C ALA A 359 5.31 -43.43 9.30
N LYS A 360 6.13 -43.50 8.25
CA LYS A 360 7.52 -43.92 8.35
C LYS A 360 8.47 -42.75 8.52
N TRP A 361 8.18 -41.62 7.89
CA TRP A 361 9.02 -40.43 7.92
C TRP A 361 8.18 -39.17 8.13
N VAL A 362 8.83 -38.14 8.70
CA VAL A 362 8.27 -36.79 8.87
C VAL A 362 9.16 -35.77 8.20
N LEU A 363 8.55 -34.77 7.54
CA LEU A 363 9.21 -33.59 6.97
C LEU A 363 8.61 -32.32 7.61
N GLY A 364 9.45 -31.32 7.87
CA GLY A 364 9.02 -30.04 8.47
C GLY A 364 9.07 -30.00 9.99
N GLN A 365 9.37 -31.15 10.63
CA GLN A 365 9.55 -31.25 12.07
C GLN A 365 10.80 -32.12 12.39
N PRO A 366 11.45 -31.92 13.55
CA PRO A 366 12.62 -32.71 13.90
C PRO A 366 12.31 -34.18 14.20
N ASP A 367 11.06 -34.50 14.61
CA ASP A 367 10.58 -35.83 14.95
C ASP A 367 9.06 -35.97 14.78
N MET A 368 8.53 -37.18 14.95
CA MET A 368 7.10 -37.51 14.79
C MET A 368 6.20 -36.89 15.86
N SER A 369 6.74 -36.44 16.99
CA SER A 369 5.98 -35.89 18.12
C SER A 369 5.89 -34.38 18.10
N THR A 370 6.85 -33.72 17.48
CA THR A 370 6.89 -32.26 17.39
C THR A 370 5.86 -31.73 16.38
N ARG A 371 5.17 -30.61 16.75
CA ARG A 371 4.06 -30.03 15.98
C ARG A 371 4.11 -28.50 15.96
N LYS A 372 5.24 -27.89 16.32
CA LYS A 372 5.37 -26.43 16.43
C LYS A 372 5.55 -25.80 15.05
N PRO A 373 4.84 -24.68 14.75
CA PRO A 373 5.14 -23.92 13.56
C PRO A 373 6.61 -23.47 13.56
N ASN A 374 7.26 -23.58 12.43
CA ASN A 374 8.66 -23.23 12.28
C ASN A 374 8.96 -22.73 10.86
N ALA A 375 9.83 -21.71 10.75
CA ALA A 375 10.46 -21.27 9.52
C ALA A 375 11.83 -21.98 9.35
N GLY A 376 12.70 -21.47 8.48
CA GLY A 376 13.99 -22.10 8.15
C GLY A 376 13.85 -23.18 7.08
N ALA A 377 14.99 -23.72 6.63
CA ALA A 377 15.03 -24.71 5.55
C ALA A 377 14.42 -26.06 5.93
N LYS A 378 14.27 -26.35 7.22
CA LYS A 378 13.75 -27.63 7.74
C LYS A 378 12.38 -27.50 8.41
N GLY A 379 11.82 -26.30 8.50
CA GLY A 379 10.56 -26.04 9.16
C GLY A 379 9.40 -25.90 8.19
N LEU A 380 8.19 -26.21 8.68
CA LEU A 380 6.92 -25.96 8.01
C LEU A 380 5.95 -25.26 8.95
N PHE A 381 5.07 -24.43 8.38
CA PHE A 381 3.95 -23.83 9.06
C PHE A 381 2.70 -23.85 8.17
N LEU A 382 1.66 -24.59 8.56
CA LEU A 382 0.44 -24.82 7.78
C LEU A 382 0.76 -25.18 6.32
N PRO A 383 1.54 -26.25 6.06
CA PRO A 383 1.78 -26.69 4.70
C PRO A 383 0.47 -27.21 4.09
N MET A 384 0.08 -26.66 2.91
CA MET A 384 -1.25 -26.94 2.34
C MET A 384 -1.23 -27.97 1.24
N GLN A 385 -0.34 -27.84 0.28
CA GLN A 385 -0.23 -28.77 -0.85
C GLN A 385 1.21 -28.85 -1.35
N GLY A 386 1.53 -29.90 -2.09
CA GLY A 386 2.80 -30.03 -2.78
C GLY A 386 2.69 -30.86 -4.05
N PHE A 387 3.67 -30.72 -4.89
CA PHE A 387 3.83 -31.45 -6.13
C PHE A 387 5.23 -32.06 -6.19
N PHE A 388 5.32 -33.34 -6.50
CA PHE A 388 6.59 -34.02 -6.73
C PHE A 388 6.91 -34.08 -8.21
N ASP A 389 8.01 -33.47 -8.62
CA ASP A 389 8.52 -33.54 -9.99
C ASP A 389 9.42 -34.75 -10.13
N ASP A 390 8.90 -35.84 -10.71
CA ASP A 390 9.63 -37.10 -10.93
C ASP A 390 10.85 -36.93 -11.87
N LYS A 391 10.84 -35.95 -12.79
CA LYS A 391 11.94 -35.75 -13.74
C LYS A 391 13.15 -35.10 -13.09
N ASN A 392 12.91 -34.07 -12.27
CA ASN A 392 13.95 -33.33 -11.57
C ASN A 392 14.19 -33.85 -10.15
N ASN A 393 13.35 -34.75 -9.68
CA ASN A 393 13.37 -35.34 -8.34
C ASN A 393 13.28 -34.24 -7.26
N GLU A 394 12.37 -33.31 -7.41
CA GLU A 394 12.16 -32.18 -6.48
C GLU A 394 10.74 -32.19 -5.94
N LEU A 395 10.58 -31.97 -4.65
CA LEU A 395 9.27 -31.75 -4.02
C LEU A 395 9.06 -30.25 -3.75
N TYR A 396 8.07 -29.67 -4.40
CA TYR A 396 7.59 -28.32 -4.17
C TYR A 396 6.48 -28.35 -3.13
N VAL A 397 6.55 -27.49 -2.09
CA VAL A 397 5.60 -27.43 -0.98
C VAL A 397 5.08 -26.02 -0.81
N ALA A 398 3.76 -25.81 -0.89
CA ALA A 398 3.09 -24.59 -0.49
C ALA A 398 3.04 -24.51 1.04
N ASP A 399 3.99 -23.80 1.64
CA ASP A 399 4.16 -23.57 3.07
C ASP A 399 3.43 -22.27 3.47
N ALA A 400 2.08 -22.38 3.49
CA ALA A 400 1.17 -21.25 3.50
C ALA A 400 1.31 -20.33 4.72
N GLY A 401 1.53 -20.89 5.89
CA GLY A 401 1.73 -20.12 7.12
C GLY A 401 3.06 -19.36 7.17
N ASN A 402 4.05 -19.79 6.37
CA ASN A 402 5.30 -19.06 6.16
C ASN A 402 5.28 -18.24 4.85
N HIS A 403 4.14 -18.12 4.19
CA HIS A 403 3.97 -17.29 2.99
C HIS A 403 5.00 -17.57 1.89
N ARG A 404 5.30 -18.86 1.63
CA ARG A 404 6.34 -19.28 0.69
C ARG A 404 6.03 -20.61 0.02
N VAL A 405 6.74 -20.88 -1.07
CA VAL A 405 6.94 -22.24 -1.59
C VAL A 405 8.36 -22.65 -1.32
N ILE A 406 8.58 -23.82 -0.73
CA ILE A 406 9.92 -24.39 -0.54
C ILE A 406 10.10 -25.66 -1.35
N VAL A 407 11.34 -25.90 -1.80
CA VAL A 407 11.68 -27.01 -2.67
C VAL A 407 12.70 -27.91 -1.97
N PHE A 408 12.32 -29.17 -1.78
CA PHE A 408 13.17 -30.20 -1.19
C PHE A 408 13.80 -31.07 -2.29
N PRO A 409 15.07 -31.46 -2.14
CA PRO A 409 15.74 -32.33 -3.10
C PRO A 409 15.35 -33.81 -2.91
N GLN A 410 15.65 -34.63 -3.89
CA GLN A 410 15.26 -36.03 -4.06
C GLN A 410 15.61 -37.00 -2.93
N GLN A 411 16.45 -36.75 -1.99
CA GLN A 411 16.84 -37.74 -0.96
C GLN A 411 15.69 -38.19 -0.05
N LEU A 412 14.45 -38.04 -0.54
CA LEU A 412 13.21 -38.41 0.15
C LEU A 412 12.89 -39.91 0.15
N ALA A 413 13.62 -40.72 -0.60
CA ALA A 413 13.45 -42.21 -0.58
C ALA A 413 13.96 -42.81 0.73
N SER A 414 14.77 -42.11 1.51
CA SER A 414 15.16 -42.41 2.89
C SER A 414 15.53 -41.09 3.57
N PRO A 415 14.55 -40.17 3.76
CA PRO A 415 14.89 -38.87 4.29
C PRO A 415 15.35 -39.04 5.73
N PRO A 416 16.54 -38.54 6.08
CA PRO A 416 16.77 -38.21 7.48
C PRO A 416 15.69 -37.20 7.84
N ALA A 417 15.16 -37.26 9.07
CA ALA A 417 14.25 -36.25 9.62
C ALA A 417 14.82 -34.81 9.53
N SER A 418 16.03 -34.66 9.05
CA SER A 418 16.84 -33.48 8.90
C SER A 418 16.99 -32.97 7.46
N ALA A 419 16.28 -33.49 6.46
CA ALA A 419 16.39 -32.97 5.10
C ALA A 419 15.91 -31.51 5.06
N GLY A 420 16.79 -30.61 4.63
CA GLY A 420 16.48 -29.20 4.44
C GLY A 420 16.08 -28.88 3.01
N ALA A 421 15.20 -27.92 2.81
CA ALA A 421 14.88 -27.37 1.49
C ALA A 421 16.13 -26.72 0.88
N VAL A 422 16.25 -26.77 -0.44
CA VAL A 422 17.37 -26.18 -1.21
C VAL A 422 17.01 -24.88 -1.89
N ARG A 423 15.72 -24.61 -2.07
CA ARG A 423 15.22 -23.34 -2.67
C ARG A 423 13.98 -22.84 -1.95
N VAL A 424 13.81 -21.53 -1.92
CA VAL A 424 12.61 -20.84 -1.43
C VAL A 424 12.12 -19.87 -2.50
N VAL A 425 10.80 -19.84 -2.73
CA VAL A 425 10.12 -18.92 -3.63
C VAL A 425 9.11 -18.12 -2.79
N GLY A 426 8.98 -16.82 -3.03
CA GLY A 426 8.05 -15.97 -2.29
C GLY A 426 8.64 -15.29 -1.06
N GLN A 427 9.85 -15.66 -0.65
CA GLN A 427 10.63 -15.03 0.42
C GLN A 427 12.09 -14.85 -0.02
N LEU A 428 12.83 -13.94 0.62
CA LEU A 428 14.25 -13.66 0.29
C LEU A 428 15.19 -14.70 0.88
N ASN A 429 14.78 -15.42 1.91
CA ASN A 429 15.54 -16.46 2.58
C ASN A 429 14.61 -17.46 3.29
N PHE A 430 15.14 -18.51 3.86
CA PHE A 430 14.36 -19.55 4.54
C PHE A 430 13.74 -19.10 5.88
N ASP A 431 14.22 -18.03 6.49
CA ASP A 431 13.74 -17.55 7.78
C ASP A 431 12.59 -16.54 7.65
N GLY A 432 12.34 -16.01 6.43
CA GLY A 432 11.22 -15.14 6.10
C GLY A 432 9.89 -15.88 6.25
N ASN A 433 8.92 -15.25 6.92
CA ASN A 433 7.60 -15.83 7.19
C ASN A 433 6.47 -14.80 7.26
N SER A 434 6.71 -13.60 6.79
CA SER A 434 5.68 -12.56 6.76
C SER A 434 4.88 -12.59 5.45
N PRO A 435 3.60 -12.21 5.46
CA PRO A 435 2.84 -12.06 4.23
C PRO A 435 3.51 -10.99 3.36
N ASN A 436 3.74 -11.31 2.10
CA ASN A 436 4.46 -10.49 1.15
C ASN A 436 5.93 -10.26 1.57
N LEU A 437 6.62 -9.26 0.98
CA LEU A 437 8.02 -9.02 1.30
C LEU A 437 8.22 -7.96 2.36
N ILE A 438 9.19 -8.20 3.25
CA ILE A 438 9.70 -7.26 4.23
C ILE A 438 11.16 -6.95 3.90
N GLU A 439 11.47 -5.67 3.56
CA GLU A 439 12.82 -5.19 3.23
C GLU A 439 13.18 -3.87 3.95
N GLY A 440 12.29 -3.35 4.83
CA GLY A 440 12.50 -2.08 5.54
C GLY A 440 11.96 -0.83 4.82
N LYS A 441 11.21 -1.00 3.73
CA LYS A 441 10.52 0.07 3.00
C LYS A 441 9.00 -0.07 3.00
N GLU A 442 8.49 -1.24 3.31
CA GLU A 442 7.07 -1.61 3.37
C GLU A 442 6.54 -1.55 4.80
N LEU A 443 5.21 -1.53 4.93
CA LEU A 443 4.51 -1.43 6.21
C LEU A 443 3.37 -2.44 6.31
N SER A 444 3.11 -2.88 7.54
CA SER A 444 1.93 -3.65 7.95
C SER A 444 1.34 -3.01 9.20
N LEU A 445 0.49 -1.99 9.02
CA LEU A 445 -0.04 -1.18 10.11
C LEU A 445 -1.33 -1.77 10.71
N GLY A 446 -2.16 -2.42 9.89
CA GLY A 446 -3.47 -2.90 10.32
C GLY A 446 -4.32 -1.76 10.90
N ASN A 447 -4.78 -1.92 12.15
CA ASN A 447 -5.54 -0.89 12.88
C ASN A 447 -4.73 -0.27 14.04
N ALA A 448 -3.38 -0.28 13.97
CA ALA A 448 -2.55 0.01 15.13
C ALA A 448 -1.32 0.91 14.86
N GLY A 449 -1.10 1.37 13.62
CA GLY A 449 0.09 2.15 13.26
C GLY A 449 0.24 3.47 13.99
N GLY A 450 1.46 3.81 14.39
CA GLY A 450 1.84 5.08 15.02
C GLY A 450 2.92 5.82 14.23
N VAL A 451 3.01 7.13 14.41
CA VAL A 451 4.03 7.98 13.79
C VAL A 451 4.47 9.05 14.78
N ALA A 452 5.79 9.28 14.88
CA ALA A 452 6.36 10.35 15.69
C ALA A 452 7.58 11.00 15.01
N ILE A 453 7.79 12.27 15.26
CA ILE A 453 8.92 13.02 14.72
C ILE A 453 9.75 13.62 15.85
N ASP A 454 11.04 13.33 15.88
CA ASP A 454 12.03 13.98 16.72
C ASP A 454 12.40 15.33 16.07
N ARG A 455 11.77 16.41 16.55
CA ARG A 455 11.97 17.77 16.09
C ARG A 455 13.20 18.46 16.71
N LYS A 456 13.85 17.81 17.68
CA LYS A 456 15.00 18.39 18.41
C LYS A 456 16.33 18.01 17.80
N SER A 457 16.39 16.84 17.15
CA SER A 457 17.56 16.42 16.40
C SER A 457 17.75 17.25 15.12
N ASP A 458 18.99 17.42 14.69
CA ASP A 458 19.33 17.99 13.38
C ASP A 458 20.23 16.99 12.63
N PRO A 459 19.73 16.38 11.57
CA PRO A 459 18.39 16.50 10.98
C PRO A 459 17.28 15.91 11.89
N PRO A 460 16.02 16.37 11.73
CA PRO A 460 14.88 15.80 12.43
C PRO A 460 14.63 14.35 11.99
N HIS A 461 14.35 13.44 12.95
CA HIS A 461 14.12 12.03 12.67
C HIS A 461 12.64 11.67 12.64
N LEU A 462 12.26 10.72 11.77
CA LEU A 462 10.92 10.14 11.72
C LEU A 462 10.95 8.71 12.25
N TYR A 463 9.98 8.34 13.10
CA TYR A 463 9.75 6.98 13.57
C TYR A 463 8.33 6.53 13.22
N ILE A 464 8.19 5.28 12.74
CA ILE A 464 6.91 4.66 12.35
C ILE A 464 6.77 3.34 13.10
N ALA A 465 5.67 3.15 13.83
CA ALA A 465 5.30 1.87 14.39
C ALA A 465 4.71 0.98 13.29
N ASP A 466 5.51 0.05 12.79
CA ASP A 466 5.15 -0.98 11.82
C ASP A 466 4.58 -2.19 12.57
N SER A 467 3.35 -2.01 13.08
CA SER A 467 2.76 -2.74 14.20
C SER A 467 2.66 -4.24 13.97
N TYR A 468 2.16 -4.68 12.83
CA TYR A 468 1.99 -6.11 12.51
C TYR A 468 3.27 -6.78 12.01
N ASN A 469 4.31 -6.01 11.72
CA ASN A 469 5.68 -6.50 11.55
C ASN A 469 6.49 -6.43 12.86
N HIS A 470 5.85 -6.07 13.99
CA HIS A 470 6.42 -6.09 15.33
C HIS A 470 7.74 -5.31 15.43
N ARG A 471 7.81 -4.14 14.78
CA ARG A 471 9.02 -3.32 14.68
C ARG A 471 8.73 -1.82 14.62
N ILE A 472 9.76 -1.01 14.85
CA ILE A 472 9.74 0.42 14.54
C ILE A 472 10.72 0.67 13.39
N LEU A 473 10.29 1.41 12.38
CA LEU A 473 11.15 1.92 11.32
C LEU A 473 11.55 3.36 11.61
N GLY A 474 12.85 3.67 11.50
CA GLY A 474 13.39 5.00 11.71
C GLY A 474 14.02 5.58 10.44
N TYR A 475 13.75 6.85 10.14
CA TYR A 475 14.30 7.62 9.04
C TYR A 475 15.10 8.79 9.60
N ARG A 476 16.39 8.86 9.25
CA ARG A 476 17.36 9.80 9.83
C ARG A 476 17.08 11.26 9.50
N ASP A 477 16.59 11.55 8.31
CA ASP A 477 16.27 12.91 7.88
C ASP A 477 14.87 12.96 7.25
N VAL A 478 13.88 13.40 8.05
CA VAL A 478 12.48 13.49 7.60
C VAL A 478 12.31 14.40 6.39
N ARG A 479 13.21 15.39 6.20
CA ARG A 479 13.17 16.36 5.09
C ARG A 479 13.45 15.71 3.73
N LYS A 480 14.13 14.55 3.72
CA LYS A 480 14.60 13.86 2.51
C LYS A 480 13.82 12.58 2.20
N VAL A 481 12.78 12.27 2.97
CA VAL A 481 11.99 11.06 2.76
C VAL A 481 11.26 11.12 1.43
N LYS A 482 11.53 10.14 0.56
CA LYS A 482 10.88 9.96 -0.75
C LYS A 482 9.85 8.83 -0.71
N THR A 483 8.98 8.79 -1.72
CA THR A 483 8.07 7.65 -1.93
C THR A 483 8.88 6.35 -2.06
N GLY A 484 8.51 5.33 -1.28
CA GLY A 484 9.19 4.04 -1.26
C GLY A 484 10.57 4.04 -0.59
N ALA A 485 10.91 5.06 0.22
CA ALA A 485 12.17 5.13 0.94
C ALA A 485 12.34 3.95 1.91
N THR A 486 13.54 3.38 1.94
CA THR A 486 13.95 2.38 2.94
C THR A 486 14.33 3.06 4.24
N ALA A 487 13.95 2.46 5.37
CA ALA A 487 14.32 2.95 6.69
C ALA A 487 15.84 2.85 6.94
N ASP A 488 16.38 3.82 7.66
CA ASP A 488 17.79 3.84 8.09
C ASP A 488 18.02 3.02 9.36
N LEU A 489 16.94 2.73 10.13
CA LEU A 489 16.99 2.07 11.42
C LEU A 489 15.79 1.16 11.62
N VAL A 490 16.01 -0.02 12.21
CA VAL A 490 14.97 -0.95 12.64
C VAL A 490 15.14 -1.23 14.14
N ILE A 491 14.04 -1.16 14.91
CA ILE A 491 14.00 -1.47 16.35
C ILE A 491 13.01 -2.62 16.57
N GLY A 492 13.32 -3.56 17.46
CA GLY A 492 12.48 -4.72 17.80
C GLY A 492 12.74 -5.95 16.95
N GLN A 493 13.51 -5.82 15.87
CA GLN A 493 13.95 -6.92 15.01
C GLN A 493 15.47 -6.83 14.79
N PRO A 494 16.17 -7.94 14.45
CA PRO A 494 17.63 -7.95 14.25
C PRO A 494 18.05 -7.30 12.93
N ASP A 495 17.16 -7.32 11.95
CA ASP A 495 17.37 -6.84 10.59
C ASP A 495 16.04 -6.37 9.96
N PRO A 496 16.05 -5.68 8.83
CA PRO A 496 14.84 -5.16 8.19
C PRO A 496 13.97 -6.24 7.53
N PHE A 497 14.41 -7.50 7.48
CA PHE A 497 13.76 -8.60 6.73
C PHE A 497 12.87 -9.49 7.59
N ARG A 498 12.60 -9.12 8.84
CA ARG A 498 11.84 -9.93 9.81
C ARG A 498 10.73 -9.15 10.47
N GLY A 499 9.68 -9.90 10.86
CA GLY A 499 8.49 -9.40 11.56
C GLY A 499 8.00 -10.38 12.63
N LEU A 500 8.90 -10.98 13.42
CA LEU A 500 8.57 -11.97 14.44
C LEU A 500 8.19 -11.33 15.75
N VAL A 501 7.13 -11.86 16.38
CA VAL A 501 6.70 -11.43 17.72
C VAL A 501 7.83 -11.63 18.73
N ASN A 502 8.16 -10.57 19.48
CA ASN A 502 9.16 -10.62 20.56
C ASN A 502 10.54 -11.14 20.11
N TYR A 503 10.88 -10.96 18.83
CA TYR A 503 12.19 -11.38 18.36
C TYR A 503 13.29 -10.53 18.95
N HIS A 504 14.11 -11.16 19.81
CA HIS A 504 15.25 -10.51 20.44
C HIS A 504 16.52 -10.81 19.63
N PRO A 505 17.25 -9.78 19.14
CA PRO A 505 18.49 -9.98 18.39
C PRO A 505 19.64 -10.53 19.26
N PHE A 506 19.45 -10.58 20.58
CA PHE A 506 20.46 -10.92 21.55
C PHE A 506 20.02 -12.09 22.42
N SER A 507 20.27 -13.28 21.98
CA SER A 507 20.27 -14.46 22.86
C SER A 507 21.60 -14.52 23.64
N ASP A 508 21.88 -13.50 24.47
CA ASP A 508 22.91 -13.66 25.49
C ASP A 508 22.41 -14.67 26.49
N ALA A 509 23.20 -15.70 26.72
CA ALA A 509 22.89 -16.71 27.71
C ALA A 509 22.58 -16.02 29.07
N GLY A 510 21.30 -16.08 29.51
CA GLY A 510 20.84 -15.47 30.76
C GLY A 510 20.01 -14.19 30.61
N GLN A 511 19.81 -13.64 29.43
CA GLN A 511 18.81 -12.58 29.19
C GLN A 511 17.52 -13.19 28.62
N PRO A 512 16.33 -12.78 29.11
CA PRO A 512 15.08 -13.24 28.55
C PRO A 512 14.96 -12.81 27.10
N SER A 513 14.51 -13.71 26.25
CA SER A 513 14.44 -13.55 24.81
C SER A 513 13.53 -12.39 24.31
N ASP A 514 12.76 -11.78 25.22
CA ASP A 514 11.74 -10.77 24.93
C ASP A 514 12.02 -9.36 25.49
N SER A 515 13.20 -9.11 26.08
CA SER A 515 13.52 -7.81 26.71
C SER A 515 13.50 -6.63 25.71
N GLY A 516 13.96 -6.82 24.49
CA GLY A 516 13.99 -5.80 23.42
C GLY A 516 13.06 -6.09 22.26
N GLY A 517 12.42 -7.26 22.23
CA GLY A 517 11.43 -7.61 21.23
C GLY A 517 10.13 -6.83 21.41
N LEU A 518 9.39 -6.61 20.33
CA LEU A 518 8.12 -5.90 20.35
C LEU A 518 6.98 -6.83 19.94
N PHE A 519 5.77 -6.53 20.44
CA PHE A 519 4.55 -7.17 20.02
C PHE A 519 3.45 -6.14 19.76
N LEU A 520 3.10 -5.92 18.50
CA LEU A 520 2.13 -4.90 18.07
C LEU A 520 2.42 -3.51 18.67
N PRO A 521 3.61 -2.91 18.43
CA PRO A 521 3.88 -1.56 18.88
C PRO A 521 2.89 -0.58 18.25
N THR A 522 2.44 0.44 19.02
CA THR A 522 1.41 1.39 18.59
C THR A 522 1.90 2.84 18.70
N GLY A 523 1.56 3.54 19.77
CA GLY A 523 1.91 4.94 19.97
C GLY A 523 3.40 5.15 20.17
N LEU A 524 3.90 6.24 19.64
CA LEU A 524 5.30 6.69 19.70
C LEU A 524 5.37 8.12 20.21
N ALA A 525 6.35 8.43 21.06
CA ALA A 525 6.68 9.80 21.45
C ALA A 525 8.19 9.95 21.63
N VAL A 526 8.72 11.13 21.33
CA VAL A 526 10.14 11.46 21.52
C VAL A 526 10.28 12.58 22.54
N ASP A 527 11.15 12.39 23.55
CA ASP A 527 11.41 13.42 24.55
C ASP A 527 12.45 14.45 24.07
N ALA A 528 12.68 15.49 24.91
CA ALA A 528 13.62 16.56 24.61
C ALA A 528 15.09 16.09 24.45
N ASN A 529 15.42 14.90 24.90
CA ASN A 529 16.75 14.27 24.80
C ASN A 529 16.87 13.30 23.61
N GLY A 530 15.83 13.21 22.77
CA GLY A 530 15.78 12.29 21.61
C GLY A 530 15.48 10.83 22.00
N ASN A 531 15.08 10.55 23.24
CA ASN A 531 14.69 9.19 23.63
C ASN A 531 13.31 8.85 23.05
N LEU A 532 13.19 7.67 22.45
CA LEU A 532 11.96 7.18 21.87
C LEU A 532 11.19 6.31 22.87
N PHE A 533 9.95 6.74 23.20
CA PHE A 533 9.01 5.95 23.99
C PHE A 533 8.05 5.21 23.05
N VAL A 534 7.86 3.90 23.32
CA VAL A 534 7.08 2.99 22.49
C VAL A 534 6.00 2.31 23.34
N ALA A 535 4.74 2.48 22.98
CA ALA A 535 3.66 1.65 23.51
C ALA A 535 3.75 0.25 22.88
N ASP A 536 4.27 -0.71 23.61
CA ASP A 536 4.40 -2.12 23.23
C ASP A 536 3.12 -2.86 23.62
N PHE A 537 2.05 -2.60 22.82
CA PHE A 537 0.65 -2.93 23.11
C PHE A 537 0.46 -4.41 23.47
N GLY A 538 0.97 -5.33 22.63
CA GLY A 538 0.80 -6.75 22.84
C GLY A 538 1.51 -7.30 24.08
N ASN A 539 2.55 -6.61 24.56
CA ASN A 539 3.27 -6.94 25.79
C ASN A 539 2.80 -6.14 27.02
N ALA A 540 1.76 -5.30 26.86
CA ALA A 540 1.16 -4.53 27.95
C ALA A 540 2.15 -3.62 28.70
N ARG A 541 3.08 -2.97 27.97
CA ARG A 541 4.16 -2.15 28.55
C ARG A 541 4.49 -0.94 27.66
N VAL A 542 5.19 0.04 28.26
CA VAL A 542 5.87 1.10 27.52
C VAL A 542 7.37 0.93 27.69
N LEU A 543 8.11 0.98 26.60
CA LEU A 543 9.56 0.91 26.54
C LEU A 543 10.16 2.26 26.16
N ARG A 544 11.34 2.60 26.71
CA ARG A 544 12.14 3.74 26.28
C ARG A 544 13.44 3.27 25.63
N PHE A 545 13.67 3.68 24.39
CA PHE A 545 14.92 3.48 23.65
C PHE A 545 15.71 4.79 23.64
N PRO A 546 16.93 4.82 24.25
CA PRO A 546 17.72 6.05 24.35
C PRO A 546 18.23 6.50 22.98
N SER A 547 17.87 7.70 22.52
CA SER A 547 18.38 8.35 21.29
C SER A 547 18.78 7.39 20.17
N PRO A 548 17.83 6.65 19.54
CA PRO A 548 18.17 5.47 18.74
C PRO A 548 19.16 5.74 17.60
N PHE A 549 19.12 6.90 16.96
CA PHE A 549 20.06 7.25 15.88
C PHE A 549 21.47 7.59 16.34
N ASN A 550 21.70 7.76 17.65
CA ASN A 550 23.00 8.03 18.24
C ASN A 550 23.67 6.77 18.80
N GLN A 551 22.98 5.61 18.74
CA GLN A 551 23.54 4.33 19.17
C GLN A 551 24.15 3.58 17.98
N SER A 552 25.27 2.90 18.23
CA SER A 552 25.83 1.93 17.30
C SER A 552 25.34 0.52 17.67
N GLY A 553 24.93 -0.25 16.67
CA GLY A 553 24.47 -1.62 16.86
C GLY A 553 22.99 -1.71 17.26
N PRO A 554 22.58 -2.87 17.77
CA PRO A 554 21.20 -3.18 18.05
C PRO A 554 20.62 -2.34 19.19
N GLN A 555 19.40 -1.84 19.00
CA GLN A 555 18.71 -0.95 19.91
C GLN A 555 18.22 -1.68 21.16
N ARG A 556 18.55 -1.20 22.36
CA ARG A 556 18.10 -1.77 23.62
C ARG A 556 17.29 -0.76 24.44
N PRO A 557 16.11 -1.15 24.97
CA PRO A 557 15.40 -0.29 25.90
C PRO A 557 16.13 -0.22 27.26
N ASN A 558 16.08 0.96 27.87
CA ASN A 558 16.66 1.17 29.22
C ASN A 558 15.60 1.44 30.29
N LEU A 559 14.32 1.47 29.92
CA LEU A 559 13.20 1.69 30.84
C LEU A 559 12.00 0.87 30.41
N VAL A 560 11.30 0.29 31.39
CA VAL A 560 9.97 -0.32 31.24
C VAL A 560 8.99 0.29 32.24
N LEU A 561 7.82 0.70 31.75
CA LEU A 561 6.69 1.17 32.55
C LEU A 561 5.46 0.32 32.25
N GLY A 562 4.53 0.20 33.20
CA GLY A 562 3.36 -0.67 33.12
C GLY A 562 3.63 -2.14 33.39
N GLN A 563 4.90 -2.51 33.64
CA GLN A 563 5.33 -3.82 34.09
C GLN A 563 6.49 -3.66 35.07
N SER A 564 6.70 -4.58 35.99
CA SER A 564 7.78 -4.53 36.99
C SER A 564 9.15 -4.85 36.38
N SER A 565 9.21 -5.59 35.27
CA SER A 565 10.43 -5.89 34.51
C SER A 565 10.13 -6.06 33.03
N PHE A 566 11.19 -6.15 32.22
CA PHE A 566 11.06 -6.29 30.75
C PHE A 566 10.37 -7.59 30.32
N THR A 567 10.30 -8.61 31.16
CA THR A 567 9.87 -9.97 30.79
C THR A 567 8.55 -10.38 31.43
N ILE A 568 8.00 -9.53 32.31
CA ILE A 568 6.73 -9.78 32.98
C ILE A 568 5.60 -9.14 32.22
N ARG A 569 4.45 -9.85 32.17
CA ARG A 569 3.20 -9.36 31.62
C ARG A 569 2.06 -9.63 32.60
N VAL A 570 1.64 -8.59 33.31
CA VAL A 570 0.46 -8.56 34.19
C VAL A 570 -0.51 -7.54 33.66
N THR A 571 -1.77 -7.91 33.54
CA THR A 571 -2.81 -7.07 32.91
C THR A 571 -3.91 -6.61 33.88
N ASP A 572 -3.85 -6.94 35.15
CA ASP A 572 -4.78 -6.43 36.17
C ASP A 572 -4.59 -4.92 36.36
N ALA A 573 -5.68 -4.18 36.53
CA ALA A 573 -5.60 -2.72 36.67
C ALA A 573 -4.94 -2.30 37.99
N SER A 574 -3.90 -1.48 37.92
CA SER A 574 -3.23 -0.85 39.07
C SER A 574 -2.46 0.41 38.64
N ALA A 575 -1.86 1.14 39.57
CA ALA A 575 -0.97 2.25 39.24
C ALA A 575 0.34 1.82 38.55
N ARG A 576 0.70 0.50 38.59
CA ARG A 576 1.96 -0.03 38.05
C ARG A 576 1.80 -0.92 36.82
N THR A 577 0.57 -1.22 36.42
CA THR A 577 0.29 -2.16 35.34
C THR A 577 -0.64 -1.55 34.31
N MET A 578 -0.54 -2.02 33.07
CA MET A 578 -1.40 -1.68 31.93
C MET A 578 -1.85 -2.98 31.25
N ALA A 579 -2.94 -2.94 30.50
CA ALA A 579 -3.39 -4.08 29.70
C ALA A 579 -3.20 -3.85 28.20
N ALA A 580 -3.50 -2.65 27.75
CA ALA A 580 -3.47 -2.28 26.33
C ALA A 580 -2.97 -0.83 26.14
N PRO A 581 -1.69 -0.54 26.44
CA PRO A 581 -1.13 0.79 26.20
C PRO A 581 -1.16 1.09 24.71
N TYR A 582 -1.82 2.19 24.32
CA TYR A 582 -2.00 2.51 22.90
C TYR A 582 -1.29 3.80 22.51
N GLY A 583 -1.64 4.96 23.04
CA GLY A 583 -1.01 6.24 22.81
C GLY A 583 -0.03 6.63 23.89
N VAL A 584 1.02 7.32 23.52
CA VAL A 584 1.99 7.93 24.45
C VAL A 584 2.19 9.40 24.09
N ALA A 585 2.35 10.26 25.08
CA ALA A 585 2.65 11.69 24.91
C ALA A 585 3.59 12.17 26.01
N ILE A 586 4.41 13.16 25.71
CA ILE A 586 5.35 13.79 26.64
C ILE A 586 4.87 15.23 26.92
N THR A 587 4.74 15.59 28.19
CA THR A 587 4.43 16.96 28.59
C THR A 587 5.67 17.87 28.49
N PRO A 588 5.54 19.20 28.53
CA PRO A 588 6.69 20.12 28.54
C PRO A 588 7.66 19.90 29.71
N GLU A 589 7.15 19.40 30.84
CA GLU A 589 7.97 19.05 32.01
C GLU A 589 8.72 17.73 31.84
N GLY A 590 8.47 17.00 30.74
CA GLY A 590 9.04 15.68 30.45
C GLY A 590 8.34 14.54 31.16
N TYR A 591 7.09 14.70 31.62
CA TYR A 591 6.27 13.64 32.18
C TYR A 591 5.66 12.80 31.07
N LEU A 592 5.41 11.52 31.33
CA LEU A 592 4.85 10.60 30.36
C LEU A 592 3.36 10.37 30.62
N LEU A 593 2.56 10.55 29.59
CA LEU A 593 1.14 10.18 29.54
C LEU A 593 1.00 8.92 28.67
N VAL A 594 0.16 7.97 29.13
CA VAL A 594 -0.08 6.71 28.43
C VAL A 594 -1.58 6.40 28.45
N SER A 595 -2.20 6.22 27.27
CA SER A 595 -3.57 5.70 27.21
C SER A 595 -3.54 4.16 27.36
N ASP A 596 -4.31 3.64 28.31
CA ASP A 596 -4.50 2.21 28.57
C ASP A 596 -5.92 1.83 28.14
N ALA A 597 -6.04 1.49 26.85
CA ALA A 597 -7.33 1.36 26.15
C ALA A 597 -8.24 0.28 26.76
N ALA A 598 -7.66 -0.85 27.21
CA ALA A 598 -8.46 -1.94 27.82
C ALA A 598 -8.99 -1.58 29.20
N HIS A 599 -8.31 -0.69 29.92
CA HIS A 599 -8.77 -0.22 31.23
C HIS A 599 -9.50 1.14 31.16
N ASN A 600 -9.79 1.62 29.95
CA ASN A 600 -10.59 2.84 29.70
C ASN A 600 -10.03 4.08 30.44
N ARG A 601 -8.71 4.29 30.43
CA ARG A 601 -8.04 5.35 31.20
C ARG A 601 -6.80 5.90 30.50
N VAL A 602 -6.31 7.05 31.01
CA VAL A 602 -4.96 7.56 30.72
C VAL A 602 -4.19 7.62 32.06
N LEU A 603 -2.94 7.17 32.06
CA LEU A 603 -2.04 7.22 33.20
C LEU A 603 -0.98 8.31 33.00
N LEU A 604 -0.67 9.06 34.06
CA LEU A 604 0.42 10.05 34.13
C LEU A 604 1.56 9.49 34.96
N PHE A 605 2.78 9.48 34.41
CA PHE A 605 4.02 9.19 35.11
C PHE A 605 4.87 10.44 35.23
N THR A 606 5.12 10.92 36.47
CA THR A 606 5.95 12.10 36.72
C THR A 606 7.38 11.69 37.00
N ARG A 607 8.33 12.54 36.58
CA ARG A 607 9.74 12.37 36.95
C ARG A 607 10.01 12.95 38.36
N PRO A 608 10.86 12.30 39.17
CA PRO A 608 11.36 12.94 40.36
C PRO A 608 12.19 14.20 40.02
N THR A 609 12.17 15.21 40.88
CA THR A 609 12.94 16.46 40.66
C THR A 609 14.43 16.12 40.56
N GLY A 610 15.04 16.43 39.41
CA GLY A 610 16.45 16.15 39.11
C GLY A 610 16.77 14.66 38.87
N GLY A 611 15.74 13.80 38.78
CA GLY A 611 15.87 12.38 38.55
C GLY A 611 15.28 11.91 37.21
N ASP A 612 15.26 10.59 37.01
CA ASP A 612 14.69 9.92 35.84
C ASP A 612 13.61 8.92 36.26
N PHE A 613 12.86 8.40 35.30
CA PHE A 613 11.93 7.29 35.54
C PHE A 613 12.67 6.01 36.02
N THR A 614 11.97 5.19 36.74
CA THR A 614 12.48 3.88 37.19
C THR A 614 11.61 2.75 36.66
N ASN A 615 12.22 1.56 36.43
CA ASN A 615 11.49 0.38 35.98
C ASN A 615 10.34 0.04 36.94
N GLY A 616 9.14 -0.19 36.38
CA GLY A 616 7.97 -0.51 37.17
C GLY A 616 7.44 0.64 38.05
N GLN A 617 7.82 1.88 37.76
CA GLN A 617 7.34 3.06 38.48
C GLN A 617 5.82 3.10 38.49
N ALA A 618 5.20 3.50 39.60
CA ALA A 618 3.77 3.75 39.69
C ALA A 618 3.41 5.06 38.94
N ALA A 619 2.25 5.07 38.29
CA ALA A 619 1.65 6.30 37.79
C ALA A 619 1.28 7.24 38.95
N SER A 620 1.42 8.53 38.78
CA SER A 620 1.12 9.58 39.77
C SER A 620 -0.32 10.10 39.69
N ALA A 621 -0.98 9.94 38.54
CA ALA A 621 -2.39 10.29 38.35
C ALA A 621 -3.04 9.44 37.25
N HIS A 622 -4.35 9.49 37.21
CA HIS A 622 -5.18 8.83 36.19
C HIS A 622 -6.29 9.76 35.70
N PHE A 623 -6.80 9.46 34.49
CA PHE A 623 -7.94 10.17 33.87
C PHE A 623 -8.91 9.13 33.31
N GLY A 624 -10.19 9.37 33.40
CA GLY A 624 -11.22 8.49 32.85
C GLY A 624 -11.71 7.39 33.77
N GLN A 625 -11.15 7.24 34.96
CA GLN A 625 -11.55 6.31 36.01
C GLN A 625 -11.59 7.00 37.38
N PRO A 626 -12.36 6.47 38.35
CA PRO A 626 -12.37 7.06 39.69
C PRO A 626 -11.13 6.73 40.52
N ASP A 627 -10.40 5.67 40.19
CA ASP A 627 -9.16 5.22 40.83
C ASP A 627 -8.31 4.35 39.89
N PHE A 628 -7.13 3.89 40.35
CA PHE A 628 -6.19 3.09 39.58
C PHE A 628 -6.61 1.65 39.31
N THR A 629 -7.61 1.12 40.02
CA THR A 629 -8.03 -0.29 39.95
C THR A 629 -9.34 -0.46 39.17
N SER A 630 -10.07 0.62 38.97
CA SER A 630 -11.31 0.64 38.21
C SER A 630 -11.06 0.54 36.70
N THR A 631 -11.98 -0.14 36.00
CA THR A 631 -11.95 -0.33 34.54
C THR A 631 -13.32 -0.05 33.92
N ILE A 632 -14.07 0.86 34.48
CA ILE A 632 -15.45 1.18 34.07
C ILE A 632 -15.44 1.68 32.64
N GLN A 633 -16.24 1.04 31.79
CA GLN A 633 -16.44 1.50 30.43
C GLN A 633 -17.45 2.64 30.43
N GLY A 634 -17.01 3.83 30.05
CA GLY A 634 -17.82 5.05 30.00
C GLY A 634 -18.72 5.05 28.77
N THR A 635 -19.88 4.37 28.87
CA THR A 635 -20.85 4.30 27.77
C THR A 635 -22.12 5.09 28.14
N GLY A 636 -22.93 5.42 27.14
CA GLY A 636 -24.20 6.12 27.31
C GLY A 636 -24.44 7.21 26.27
N THR A 637 -25.63 7.82 26.28
CA THR A 637 -25.99 8.92 25.37
C THR A 637 -26.63 10.06 26.17
N PRO A 638 -25.85 11.09 26.57
CA PRO A 638 -24.41 11.25 26.39
C PRO A 638 -23.58 10.36 27.33
N ALA A 639 -22.35 10.01 26.90
CA ALA A 639 -21.42 9.30 27.76
C ALA A 639 -20.93 10.24 28.90
N PRO A 640 -20.70 9.72 30.14
CA PRO A 640 -20.21 10.53 31.25
C PRO A 640 -18.93 11.29 30.87
N PRO A 641 -18.79 12.58 31.25
CA PRO A 641 -17.64 13.39 30.82
C PRO A 641 -16.29 12.87 31.34
N ASN A 642 -16.24 12.35 32.56
CA ASN A 642 -15.03 11.86 33.24
C ASN A 642 -14.85 10.33 33.13
N ARG A 643 -15.51 9.66 32.14
CA ARG A 643 -15.33 8.22 31.85
C ARG A 643 -15.03 8.05 30.38
N MET A 644 -14.08 7.16 30.09
CA MET A 644 -13.62 6.88 28.74
C MET A 644 -14.09 5.51 28.26
N ASN A 645 -14.05 5.30 26.95
CA ASN A 645 -14.32 4.04 26.30
C ASN A 645 -13.28 3.78 25.23
N ALA A 646 -12.33 2.88 25.50
CA ALA A 646 -11.22 2.52 24.64
C ALA A 646 -10.43 3.75 24.13
N PRO A 647 -9.86 4.59 25.03
CA PRO A 647 -9.05 5.74 24.60
C PRO A 647 -7.81 5.26 23.86
N ARG A 648 -7.45 5.96 22.75
CA ARG A 648 -6.30 5.58 21.92
C ARG A 648 -5.29 6.71 21.82
N GLY A 649 -5.30 7.47 20.73
CA GLY A 649 -4.36 8.56 20.52
C GLY A 649 -4.46 9.63 21.58
N ILE A 650 -3.31 10.08 22.07
CA ILE A 650 -3.22 11.18 23.03
C ILE A 650 -2.12 12.16 22.61
N ALA A 651 -2.27 13.42 22.99
CA ALA A 651 -1.27 14.46 22.80
C ALA A 651 -1.18 15.37 24.04
N ALA A 652 -0.06 16.06 24.18
CA ALA A 652 0.13 17.13 25.14
C ALA A 652 0.58 18.40 24.41
N ASP A 653 0.08 19.58 24.81
CA ASP A 653 0.51 20.86 24.28
C ASP A 653 1.58 21.53 25.15
N SER A 654 2.03 22.70 24.72
CA SER A 654 3.01 23.53 25.45
C SER A 654 2.54 24.05 26.81
N SER A 655 1.23 23.96 27.11
CA SER A 655 0.63 24.31 28.39
C SER A 655 0.32 23.09 29.27
N ALA A 656 0.87 21.92 28.92
CA ALA A 656 0.63 20.64 29.59
C ALA A 656 -0.84 20.22 29.67
N ARG A 657 -1.65 20.58 28.68
CA ARG A 657 -3.00 20.05 28.53
C ARG A 657 -2.94 18.67 27.92
N LEU A 658 -3.80 17.77 28.37
CA LEU A 658 -3.96 16.42 27.81
C LEU A 658 -5.15 16.39 26.86
N TYR A 659 -4.90 15.93 25.65
CA TYR A 659 -5.88 15.68 24.61
C TYR A 659 -6.04 14.18 24.42
N VAL A 660 -7.28 13.65 24.45
CA VAL A 660 -7.55 12.19 24.39
C VAL A 660 -8.59 11.87 23.35
N CYS A 661 -8.25 11.01 22.40
CA CYS A 661 -9.22 10.37 21.51
C CYS A 661 -9.99 9.29 22.26
N ASP A 662 -11.20 9.58 22.71
CA ASP A 662 -12.13 8.66 23.35
C ASP A 662 -12.94 7.93 22.26
N VAL A 663 -12.30 6.95 21.65
CA VAL A 663 -12.72 6.32 20.37
C VAL A 663 -14.10 5.69 20.47
N GLY A 664 -14.36 4.92 21.53
CA GLY A 664 -15.63 4.24 21.71
C GLY A 664 -16.83 5.18 21.92
N ASN A 665 -16.55 6.47 22.26
CA ASN A 665 -17.57 7.50 22.43
C ASN A 665 -17.55 8.56 21.30
N ASN A 666 -16.74 8.37 20.26
CA ASN A 666 -16.67 9.28 19.10
C ASN A 666 -16.40 10.74 19.47
N ARG A 667 -15.51 11.00 20.43
CA ARG A 667 -15.19 12.34 20.93
C ARG A 667 -13.71 12.52 21.25
N VAL A 668 -13.27 13.76 21.36
CA VAL A 668 -11.95 14.13 21.93
C VAL A 668 -12.20 14.86 23.24
N LEU A 669 -11.52 14.43 24.31
CA LEU A 669 -11.53 15.04 25.63
C LEU A 669 -10.27 15.88 25.82
N ILE A 670 -10.39 17.10 26.30
CA ILE A 670 -9.27 18.01 26.59
C ILE A 670 -9.27 18.33 28.07
N TYR A 671 -8.21 17.92 28.78
CA TYR A 671 -8.02 18.19 30.18
C TYR A 671 -6.99 19.31 30.37
N ASP A 672 -7.39 20.39 31.07
CA ASP A 672 -6.49 21.48 31.41
C ASP A 672 -5.63 21.10 32.62
N GLN A 673 -4.39 21.62 32.66
CA GLN A 673 -3.45 21.39 33.77
C GLN A 673 -3.26 19.90 34.13
N ALA A 674 -3.13 19.04 33.14
CA ALA A 674 -3.04 17.60 33.36
C ALA A 674 -1.83 17.18 34.23
N SER A 675 -0.69 17.90 34.10
CA SER A 675 0.55 17.63 34.87
C SER A 675 0.42 17.92 36.38
N THR A 676 -0.63 18.62 36.83
CA THR A 676 -0.86 19.00 38.22
C THR A 676 -1.78 18.04 38.98
N LYS A 677 -2.37 17.04 38.27
CA LYS A 677 -3.32 16.09 38.87
C LYS A 677 -2.61 15.05 39.74
N GLY A 678 -3.29 14.66 40.80
CA GLY A 678 -2.80 13.69 41.79
C GLY A 678 -3.53 12.34 41.71
N PRO A 679 -3.12 11.39 42.58
CA PRO A 679 -3.60 10.00 42.53
C PRO A 679 -5.08 9.80 42.95
N THR A 680 -5.68 10.81 43.58
CA THR A 680 -7.09 10.79 44.07
C THR A 680 -7.99 11.68 43.23
N ASP A 681 -7.48 12.36 42.21
CA ASP A 681 -8.25 13.24 41.36
C ASP A 681 -9.07 12.45 40.34
N ASP A 682 -10.32 12.84 40.11
CA ASP A 682 -11.21 12.32 39.06
C ASP A 682 -11.66 13.49 38.17
N PRO A 683 -10.77 14.05 37.34
CA PRO A 683 -11.02 15.32 36.66
C PRO A 683 -12.04 15.19 35.53
N ASN A 684 -12.86 16.21 35.38
CA ASN A 684 -13.65 16.42 34.17
C ASN A 684 -12.81 17.07 33.08
N PRO A 685 -13.05 16.81 31.81
CA PRO A 685 -12.45 17.54 30.71
C PRO A 685 -12.93 19.00 30.70
N ALA A 686 -12.05 19.93 30.36
CA ALA A 686 -12.38 21.32 30.15
C ALA A 686 -13.19 21.53 28.86
N VAL A 687 -12.87 20.75 27.81
CA VAL A 687 -13.54 20.79 26.50
C VAL A 687 -13.78 19.36 25.99
N THR A 688 -14.90 19.18 25.31
CA THR A 688 -15.24 17.94 24.60
C THR A 688 -15.53 18.26 23.13
N LEU A 689 -14.69 17.82 22.20
CA LEU A 689 -14.93 17.93 20.77
C LEU A 689 -15.79 16.75 20.31
N THR A 690 -16.88 17.05 19.62
CA THR A 690 -17.88 16.07 19.12
C THR A 690 -18.00 16.16 17.60
N GLY A 691 -18.86 15.32 16.99
CA GLY A 691 -19.07 15.33 15.54
C GLY A 691 -18.02 14.53 14.75
N LEU A 692 -17.20 13.76 15.47
CA LEU A 692 -16.22 12.81 14.92
C LEU A 692 -16.77 11.37 14.87
N ARG A 693 -16.14 10.51 14.07
CA ARG A 693 -16.45 9.07 14.03
C ARG A 693 -15.17 8.26 14.18
N SER A 694 -15.02 7.61 15.32
CA SER A 694 -13.81 6.89 15.71
C SER A 694 -12.54 7.75 15.55
N PRO A 695 -12.37 8.82 16.34
CA PRO A 695 -11.12 9.58 16.38
C PRO A 695 -10.01 8.68 16.95
N TYR A 696 -9.04 8.29 16.11
CA TYR A 696 -7.99 7.33 16.50
C TYR A 696 -6.73 8.03 17.00
N GLY A 697 -6.24 9.02 16.27
CA GLY A 697 -5.00 9.75 16.53
C GLY A 697 -5.22 11.23 16.67
N ILE A 698 -4.34 11.87 17.43
CA ILE A 698 -4.37 13.30 17.66
C ILE A 698 -2.94 13.84 17.74
N GLU A 699 -2.72 14.99 17.15
CA GLU A 699 -1.48 15.78 17.25
C GLU A 699 -1.83 17.23 17.53
N VAL A 700 -1.03 17.87 18.36
CA VAL A 700 -1.16 19.32 18.63
C VAL A 700 0.11 20.02 18.18
N SER A 701 -0.04 20.98 17.30
CA SER A 701 1.08 21.79 16.82
C SER A 701 1.70 22.58 17.99
N GLN A 702 2.96 22.29 18.29
CA GLN A 702 3.68 23.02 19.35
C GLN A 702 3.94 24.50 18.99
N ALA A 703 3.90 24.84 17.71
CA ALA A 703 4.13 26.18 17.22
C ALA A 703 2.85 27.05 17.20
N THR A 704 1.71 26.47 16.79
CA THR A 704 0.46 27.19 16.57
C THR A 704 -0.66 26.81 17.53
N GLY A 705 -0.51 25.73 18.29
CA GLY A 705 -1.56 25.17 19.15
C GLY A 705 -2.71 24.51 18.39
N GLU A 706 -2.68 24.44 17.06
CA GLU A 706 -3.71 23.81 16.23
C GLU A 706 -3.83 22.33 16.55
N ILE A 707 -5.08 21.84 16.63
CA ILE A 707 -5.40 20.47 17.02
C ILE A 707 -5.75 19.69 15.75
N TRP A 708 -5.01 18.62 15.45
CA TRP A 708 -5.23 17.73 14.33
C TRP A 708 -5.73 16.39 14.80
N VAL A 709 -6.88 15.91 14.28
CA VAL A 709 -7.55 14.67 14.70
C VAL A 709 -7.84 13.79 13.50
N THR A 710 -7.50 12.49 13.59
CA THR A 710 -7.89 11.52 12.59
C THR A 710 -9.33 11.07 12.79
N ASP A 711 -10.19 11.21 11.78
CA ASP A 711 -11.62 10.85 11.78
C ASP A 711 -11.79 9.60 10.91
N THR A 712 -11.49 8.44 11.50
CA THR A 712 -11.16 7.18 10.80
C THR A 712 -12.37 6.46 10.24
N ALA A 713 -13.45 6.30 11.01
CA ALA A 713 -14.64 5.52 10.62
C ALA A 713 -15.70 6.34 9.88
N ASN A 714 -15.35 7.53 9.39
CA ASN A 714 -16.20 8.25 8.45
C ASN A 714 -16.15 7.58 7.08
N THR A 715 -16.91 6.49 6.90
CA THR A 715 -16.83 5.59 5.73
C THR A 715 -17.08 6.30 4.39
N SER A 716 -17.82 7.41 4.41
CA SER A 716 -18.06 8.24 3.22
C SER A 716 -16.91 9.19 2.90
N ASN A 717 -16.12 9.58 3.91
CA ASN A 717 -15.06 10.57 3.78
C ASN A 717 -14.07 10.48 4.94
N PRO A 718 -13.24 9.41 5.02
CA PRO A 718 -12.19 9.31 6.03
C PRO A 718 -11.20 10.48 5.84
N ARG A 719 -10.78 11.11 6.93
CA ARG A 719 -10.08 12.40 6.88
C ARG A 719 -9.27 12.67 8.14
N VAL A 720 -8.32 13.59 8.03
CA VAL A 720 -7.73 14.27 9.19
C VAL A 720 -8.30 15.69 9.26
N VAL A 721 -8.86 16.05 10.39
CA VAL A 721 -9.47 17.37 10.58
C VAL A 721 -8.61 18.26 11.48
N ARG A 722 -8.61 19.57 11.21
CA ARG A 722 -7.90 20.57 11.98
C ARG A 722 -8.90 21.48 12.72
N TYR A 723 -8.69 21.63 14.01
CA TYR A 723 -9.34 22.65 14.85
C TYR A 723 -8.36 23.77 15.17
N ARG A 724 -8.89 24.92 15.62
CA ARG A 724 -8.08 26.03 16.16
C ARG A 724 -7.34 25.58 17.42
N SER A 725 -6.40 26.41 17.91
CA SER A 725 -5.78 26.21 19.24
C SER A 725 -6.84 26.25 20.35
N PHE A 726 -6.52 25.65 21.49
CA PHE A 726 -7.42 25.60 22.64
C PHE A 726 -7.95 27.01 23.00
N GLU A 727 -7.09 28.04 23.02
CA GLU A 727 -7.42 29.43 23.34
C GLU A 727 -8.34 30.10 22.31
N GLN A 728 -8.38 29.58 21.09
CA GLN A 728 -9.19 30.13 19.98
C GLN A 728 -10.44 29.27 19.70
N LEU A 729 -10.64 28.18 20.45
CA LEU A 729 -11.88 27.41 20.32
C LEU A 729 -13.09 28.27 20.69
N PRO A 730 -14.19 28.25 19.93
CA PRO A 730 -15.41 28.92 20.30
C PRO A 730 -16.00 28.31 21.59
N ILE A 731 -16.81 29.06 22.33
CA ILE A 731 -17.42 28.61 23.58
C ILE A 731 -18.38 27.44 23.31
N ASP A 732 -19.05 27.46 22.15
CA ASP A 732 -20.01 26.44 21.71
C ASP A 732 -19.76 26.10 20.24
N ASN A 733 -20.15 24.88 19.82
CA ASN A 733 -20.12 24.42 18.44
C ASN A 733 -18.70 24.34 17.85
N TYR A 734 -17.90 23.38 18.35
CA TYR A 734 -16.54 23.11 17.91
C TYR A 734 -16.52 22.48 16.51
N GLN A 735 -16.37 23.32 15.46
CA GLN A 735 -16.25 22.83 14.08
C GLN A 735 -14.80 22.83 13.59
N PRO A 736 -14.38 21.81 12.83
CA PRO A 736 -13.06 21.84 12.20
C PRO A 736 -12.95 22.97 11.19
N THR A 737 -11.81 23.63 11.15
CA THR A 737 -11.51 24.76 10.23
C THR A 737 -10.95 24.27 8.90
N TYR A 738 -10.42 23.03 8.85
CA TYR A 738 -9.80 22.45 7.69
C TYR A 738 -9.82 20.92 7.75
N ALA A 739 -9.74 20.26 6.59
CA ALA A 739 -9.62 18.81 6.51
C ALA A 739 -8.80 18.38 5.30
N VAL A 740 -7.96 17.34 5.47
CA VAL A 740 -7.33 16.61 4.37
C VAL A 740 -7.95 15.22 4.26
N ARG A 741 -8.09 14.73 3.04
CA ARG A 741 -8.59 13.38 2.77
C ARG A 741 -7.49 12.35 3.04
N ALA A 742 -7.82 11.27 3.77
CA ALA A 742 -6.88 10.21 4.09
C ALA A 742 -7.61 8.85 4.04
N ASN A 743 -6.88 7.74 3.83
CA ASN A 743 -7.47 6.41 3.74
C ASN A 743 -7.41 5.71 5.11
N ALA A 744 -8.52 5.74 5.87
CA ALA A 744 -8.61 5.19 7.22
C ALA A 744 -7.41 5.64 8.11
N PRO A 745 -7.28 6.94 8.42
CA PRO A 745 -6.14 7.48 9.15
C PRO A 745 -6.12 7.01 10.60
N LEU A 746 -4.95 6.55 11.09
CA LEU A 746 -4.75 5.99 12.43
C LEU A 746 -4.03 6.97 13.36
N ALA A 747 -2.97 7.60 12.88
CA ALA A 747 -2.16 8.53 13.64
C ALA A 747 -1.69 9.69 12.74
N ALA A 748 -1.38 10.82 13.34
CA ALA A 748 -0.86 12.01 12.66
C ALA A 748 0.33 12.58 13.43
N ALA A 749 1.31 13.13 12.70
CA ALA A 749 2.42 13.89 13.27
C ALA A 749 2.79 15.08 12.37
N LEU A 750 3.24 16.18 12.96
CA LEU A 750 3.72 17.38 12.27
C LEU A 750 5.24 17.48 12.38
N ASP A 751 5.94 17.86 11.31
CA ASP A 751 7.41 17.97 11.32
C ASP A 751 7.95 19.30 11.83
N GLY A 752 7.12 20.22 12.23
CA GLY A 752 7.51 21.59 12.62
C GLY A 752 7.72 22.56 11.45
N PHE A 753 7.69 22.08 10.21
CA PHE A 753 7.76 22.90 8.98
C PHE A 753 6.39 23.07 8.31
N GLY A 754 5.33 22.52 8.92
CA GLY A 754 3.97 22.55 8.42
C GLY A 754 3.58 21.32 7.57
N ASN A 755 4.44 20.31 7.47
CA ASN A 755 4.13 19.06 6.78
C ASN A 755 3.41 18.09 7.74
N LEU A 756 2.38 17.41 7.22
CA LEU A 756 1.58 16.45 7.98
C LEU A 756 1.86 15.03 7.50
N PHE A 757 2.22 14.15 8.44
CA PHE A 757 2.45 12.74 8.25
C PHE A 757 1.27 11.96 8.84
N VAL A 758 0.64 11.11 8.04
CA VAL A 758 -0.56 10.35 8.43
C VAL A 758 -0.34 8.86 8.23
N ALA A 759 -0.30 8.10 9.32
CA ALA A 759 -0.34 6.64 9.25
C ALA A 759 -1.75 6.19 8.89
N GLU A 760 -1.88 5.37 7.83
CA GLU A 760 -3.15 4.89 7.29
C GLU A 760 -3.27 3.37 7.44
N ALA A 761 -4.45 2.86 7.78
CA ALA A 761 -4.73 1.42 7.86
C ALA A 761 -4.53 0.69 6.52
N THR A 762 -4.35 1.43 5.44
CA THR A 762 -3.98 0.93 4.10
C THR A 762 -2.48 0.64 3.96
N ASN A 763 -1.79 0.43 5.09
CA ASN A 763 -0.38 0.04 5.17
C ASN A 763 0.58 1.04 4.51
N ARG A 764 0.36 2.33 4.80
CA ARG A 764 1.27 3.41 4.36
C ARG A 764 1.28 4.58 5.34
N VAL A 765 2.32 5.40 5.27
CA VAL A 765 2.33 6.75 5.85
C VAL A 765 2.26 7.75 4.70
N ALA A 766 1.17 8.51 4.63
CA ALA A 766 0.94 9.54 3.64
C ALA A 766 1.49 10.88 4.14
N ILE A 767 2.18 11.62 3.26
CA ILE A 767 2.82 12.90 3.59
C ILE A 767 2.16 14.01 2.79
N TYR A 768 1.64 15.00 3.50
CA TYR A 768 0.95 16.17 2.96
C TYR A 768 1.81 17.41 3.16
N TYR A 769 2.14 18.10 2.08
CA TYR A 769 2.93 19.33 2.07
C TYR A 769 2.05 20.55 1.82
N PRO A 770 2.53 21.77 2.16
CA PRO A 770 1.87 23.01 1.79
C PRO A 770 1.51 23.03 0.31
N ALA A 771 0.30 23.46 0.01
CA ALA A 771 -0.23 23.45 -1.33
C ALA A 771 0.27 24.64 -2.15
N MET A 772 0.51 24.43 -3.43
CA MET A 772 0.88 25.45 -4.40
C MET A 772 0.12 25.23 -5.72
N VAL A 773 -0.07 26.29 -6.48
CA VAL A 773 -0.70 26.24 -7.79
C VAL A 773 0.26 26.76 -8.86
N ALA A 774 0.43 25.97 -9.93
CA ALA A 774 1.18 26.39 -11.12
C ALA A 774 0.24 26.98 -12.16
N VAL A 775 0.59 28.12 -12.71
CA VAL A 775 -0.14 28.81 -13.77
C VAL A 775 0.78 29.13 -14.95
N ASN A 776 0.22 29.25 -16.15
CA ASN A 776 0.96 29.82 -17.29
C ASN A 776 1.24 31.30 -17.03
N ALA A 777 2.50 31.72 -17.06
CA ALA A 777 2.93 33.09 -16.71
C ALA A 777 2.39 34.17 -17.65
N ALA A 778 1.94 33.83 -18.84
CA ALA A 778 1.44 34.81 -19.79
C ALA A 778 -0.06 35.10 -19.65
N ASN A 779 -0.88 34.15 -19.20
CA ASN A 779 -2.34 34.32 -19.09
C ASN A 779 -2.93 33.95 -17.71
N TYR A 780 -2.10 33.51 -16.77
CA TYR A 780 -2.46 33.14 -15.39
C TYR A 780 -3.48 31.99 -15.27
N VAL A 781 -3.65 31.20 -16.32
CA VAL A 781 -4.53 30.04 -16.29
C VAL A 781 -3.83 28.90 -15.53
N ALA A 782 -4.50 28.37 -14.49
CA ALA A 782 -3.97 27.29 -13.65
C ALA A 782 -3.83 25.98 -14.43
N SER A 783 -2.80 25.20 -14.09
CA SER A 783 -2.54 23.88 -14.68
C SER A 783 -3.70 22.89 -14.48
N SER A 784 -4.46 23.02 -13.38
CA SER A 784 -5.67 22.25 -13.10
C SER A 784 -6.85 22.57 -14.04
N THR A 785 -6.85 23.75 -14.64
CA THR A 785 -7.88 24.18 -15.62
C THR A 785 -7.45 23.89 -17.05
N ARG A 786 -6.16 24.11 -17.34
CA ARG A 786 -5.53 23.85 -18.63
C ARG A 786 -4.11 23.38 -18.43
N ALA A 787 -3.82 22.17 -18.88
CA ALA A 787 -2.50 21.55 -18.78
C ALA A 787 -1.39 22.48 -19.30
N LEU A 788 -0.26 22.51 -18.62
CA LEU A 788 0.96 23.21 -19.04
C LEU A 788 1.78 22.32 -19.98
N SER A 789 2.75 22.89 -20.69
CA SER A 789 3.54 22.15 -21.69
C SER A 789 5.04 22.27 -21.43
N PRO A 790 5.88 21.35 -21.98
CA PRO A 790 7.32 21.56 -21.98
C PRO A 790 7.68 22.94 -22.54
N GLY A 791 8.70 23.57 -21.98
CA GLY A 791 9.20 24.88 -22.39
C GLY A 791 8.30 26.07 -22.05
N VAL A 792 7.18 25.87 -21.31
CA VAL A 792 6.36 26.98 -20.86
C VAL A 792 7.03 27.73 -19.72
N ILE A 793 7.00 29.06 -19.73
CA ILE A 793 7.32 29.87 -18.57
C ILE A 793 6.08 29.87 -17.69
N ALA A 794 6.25 29.37 -16.47
CA ALA A 794 5.16 29.20 -15.50
C ALA A 794 5.43 29.97 -14.21
N THR A 795 4.39 30.20 -13.45
CA THR A 795 4.45 30.84 -12.13
C THR A 795 3.82 29.93 -11.09
N LEU A 796 4.46 29.78 -9.93
CA LEU A 796 3.92 29.17 -8.74
C LEU A 796 3.40 30.22 -7.77
N TYR A 797 2.22 29.95 -7.19
CA TYR A 797 1.65 30.70 -6.07
C TYR A 797 1.37 29.75 -4.90
N PRO A 798 1.62 30.16 -3.63
CA PRO A 798 1.23 29.38 -2.47
C PRO A 798 -0.28 29.47 -2.25
N LEU A 799 -0.89 28.39 -1.76
CA LEU A 799 -2.27 28.40 -1.25
C LEU A 799 -2.31 28.61 0.28
N GLY A 800 -1.33 29.31 0.81
CA GLY A 800 -1.07 29.59 2.22
C GLY A 800 0.42 29.40 2.52
N GLY A 801 0.95 30.09 3.55
CA GLY A 801 2.37 30.05 3.84
C GLY A 801 3.24 30.81 2.83
N THR A 802 4.53 30.50 2.79
CA THR A 802 5.54 31.20 1.96
C THR A 802 6.35 30.18 1.14
N LEU A 803 6.69 30.55 -0.10
CA LEU A 803 7.49 29.70 -1.01
C LEU A 803 8.99 29.92 -0.84
N ALA A 804 9.42 31.12 -0.47
CA ALA A 804 10.82 31.46 -0.26
C ALA A 804 10.98 32.48 0.88
N PRO A 805 12.14 32.49 1.57
CA PRO A 805 12.36 33.43 2.68
C PRO A 805 12.57 34.89 2.22
N GLU A 806 13.10 35.12 1.03
CA GLU A 806 13.47 36.40 0.46
C GLU A 806 13.24 36.44 -1.06
N GLU A 807 13.21 37.67 -1.59
CA GLU A 807 13.12 37.90 -3.03
C GLU A 807 14.51 37.86 -3.67
N LYS A 808 14.62 37.10 -4.80
CA LYS A 808 15.79 37.06 -5.69
C LYS A 808 15.37 36.97 -7.14
N LYS A 809 16.09 37.66 -8.02
CA LYS A 809 15.92 37.59 -9.47
C LYS A 809 17.17 36.98 -10.08
N PHE A 810 17.00 36.20 -11.15
CA PHE A 810 18.17 35.67 -11.87
C PHE A 810 19.07 36.78 -12.43
N THR A 811 18.48 37.93 -12.79
CA THR A 811 19.20 39.12 -13.26
C THR A 811 20.09 39.79 -12.24
N ASP A 812 19.91 39.49 -10.95
CA ASP A 812 20.72 40.01 -9.84
C ASP A 812 22.07 39.27 -9.74
N LEU A 813 22.23 38.15 -10.50
CA LEU A 813 23.45 37.37 -10.54
C LEU A 813 24.50 37.97 -11.50
N PRO A 814 25.81 37.83 -11.22
CA PRO A 814 26.87 38.33 -12.10
C PRO A 814 26.81 37.72 -13.51
N ASN A 815 26.42 36.43 -13.60
CA ASN A 815 26.24 35.70 -14.83
C ASN A 815 24.81 35.12 -14.85
N PRO A 816 23.83 35.86 -15.33
CA PRO A 816 22.41 35.42 -15.25
C PRO A 816 22.03 34.34 -16.26
N ILE A 817 22.89 34.02 -17.22
CA ILE A 817 22.67 33.00 -18.23
C ILE A 817 23.86 31.99 -18.23
N PRO A 818 23.55 30.67 -18.16
CA PRO A 818 22.22 30.04 -18.13
C PRO A 818 21.41 30.43 -16.92
N VAL A 819 20.08 30.54 -17.10
CA VAL A 819 19.15 30.80 -16.00
C VAL A 819 19.38 29.77 -14.91
N PRO A 820 19.62 30.19 -13.64
CA PRO A 820 20.04 29.27 -12.58
C PRO A 820 18.94 28.28 -12.20
N LYS A 821 19.35 27.06 -11.84
CA LYS A 821 18.45 26.02 -11.31
C LYS A 821 18.32 26.07 -9.77
N THR A 822 19.10 26.94 -9.13
CA THR A 822 19.02 27.27 -7.71
C THR A 822 19.12 28.80 -7.56
N LEU A 823 18.14 29.39 -6.85
CA LEU A 823 18.09 30.83 -6.67
C LEU A 823 17.60 31.15 -5.25
N GLY A 824 18.34 31.96 -4.46
CA GLY A 824 17.97 32.30 -3.08
C GLY A 824 17.79 31.06 -2.17
N ASP A 825 18.70 30.07 -2.25
CA ASP A 825 18.62 28.79 -1.54
C ASP A 825 17.35 27.95 -1.88
N VAL A 826 16.65 28.29 -2.97
CA VAL A 826 15.46 27.59 -3.41
C VAL A 826 15.73 26.82 -4.69
N GLN A 827 15.20 25.62 -4.77
CA GLN A 827 15.26 24.75 -5.93
C GLN A 827 13.86 24.17 -6.19
N LEU A 828 13.42 24.22 -7.44
CA LEU A 828 12.18 23.61 -7.90
C LEU A 828 12.51 22.35 -8.68
N LEU A 829 12.06 21.20 -8.21
CA LEU A 829 12.26 19.91 -8.86
C LEU A 829 11.01 19.52 -9.65
N PHE A 830 11.22 19.06 -10.86
CA PHE A 830 10.23 18.54 -11.76
C PHE A 830 10.57 17.07 -12.05
N ASN A 831 9.85 16.11 -11.46
CA ASN A 831 10.24 14.69 -11.44
C ASN A 831 11.73 14.51 -11.05
N ASP A 832 12.13 15.10 -9.93
CA ASP A 832 13.52 15.11 -9.41
C ASP A 832 14.54 15.92 -10.25
N ALA A 833 14.18 16.45 -11.43
CA ALA A 833 15.06 17.30 -12.25
C ALA A 833 14.89 18.79 -11.89
N PRO A 834 15.97 19.53 -11.58
CA PRO A 834 15.85 20.94 -11.21
C PRO A 834 15.52 21.83 -12.41
N ALA A 835 14.47 22.64 -12.26
CA ALA A 835 13.98 23.60 -13.26
C ALA A 835 14.69 24.96 -13.15
N PRO A 836 14.95 25.70 -14.26
CA PRO A 836 15.48 27.05 -14.26
C PRO A 836 14.54 28.06 -13.58
N LEU A 837 15.06 28.93 -12.70
CA LEU A 837 14.32 29.88 -11.89
C LEU A 837 14.62 31.33 -12.31
N TYR A 838 13.59 32.03 -12.81
CA TYR A 838 13.70 33.47 -13.14
C TYR A 838 13.54 34.38 -11.94
N TYR A 839 12.65 33.99 -11.00
CA TYR A 839 12.33 34.76 -9.83
C TYR A 839 11.90 33.85 -8.69
N VAL A 840 12.36 34.09 -7.49
CA VAL A 840 11.90 33.49 -6.26
C VAL A 840 11.51 34.59 -5.27
N GLY A 841 10.43 34.35 -4.55
CA GLY A 841 9.94 35.24 -3.50
C GLY A 841 8.90 34.58 -2.62
N PRO A 842 8.53 35.15 -1.50
CA PRO A 842 7.62 34.55 -0.53
C PRO A 842 6.26 34.15 -1.10
N ARG A 843 5.77 34.87 -2.11
CA ARG A 843 4.44 34.65 -2.69
C ARG A 843 4.43 34.22 -4.15
N GLN A 844 5.59 34.12 -4.79
CA GLN A 844 5.68 33.83 -6.22
C GLN A 844 7.03 33.20 -6.56
N ILE A 845 7.03 32.22 -7.46
CA ILE A 845 8.22 31.70 -8.12
C ILE A 845 7.94 31.61 -9.61
N ASN A 846 8.82 32.21 -10.45
CA ASN A 846 8.75 32.09 -11.90
C ASN A 846 9.82 31.14 -12.39
N PHE A 847 9.43 30.17 -13.20
CA PHE A 847 10.32 29.09 -13.67
C PHE A 847 10.05 28.68 -15.10
N LEU A 848 11.02 28.01 -15.71
CA LEU A 848 10.88 27.36 -17.00
C LEU A 848 10.56 25.88 -16.78
N VAL A 849 9.47 25.41 -17.34
CA VAL A 849 9.21 23.96 -17.37
C VAL A 849 10.25 23.29 -18.25
N PRO A 850 11.00 22.28 -17.78
CA PRO A 850 12.05 21.64 -18.56
C PRO A 850 11.54 21.15 -19.92
N MET A 851 12.38 21.25 -20.96
CA MET A 851 12.02 20.77 -22.29
C MET A 851 11.87 19.24 -22.34
N SER A 852 12.50 18.55 -21.39
CA SER A 852 12.39 17.08 -21.18
C SER A 852 11.12 16.67 -20.42
N ALA A 853 10.28 17.62 -19.99
CA ALA A 853 9.05 17.32 -19.28
C ALA A 853 8.07 16.49 -20.15
N PRO A 854 7.24 15.61 -19.55
CA PRO A 854 6.28 14.82 -20.30
C PRO A 854 5.20 15.71 -20.95
N THR A 855 4.67 15.25 -22.07
CA THR A 855 3.59 15.93 -22.82
C THR A 855 2.18 15.51 -22.35
N SER A 856 2.08 14.70 -21.29
CA SER A 856 0.82 14.24 -20.69
C SER A 856 1.04 13.79 -19.25
N GLY A 857 -0.04 13.58 -18.51
CA GLY A 857 0.00 13.09 -17.12
C GLY A 857 0.21 14.20 -16.10
N THR A 858 0.55 13.81 -14.86
CA THR A 858 0.69 14.70 -13.71
C THR A 858 2.03 14.47 -13.01
N PRO A 859 3.15 14.96 -13.57
CA PRO A 859 4.45 14.87 -12.92
C PRO A 859 4.45 15.55 -11.55
N ASP A 860 5.36 15.09 -10.71
CA ASP A 860 5.59 15.61 -9.39
C ASP A 860 6.38 16.92 -9.42
N LEU A 861 5.94 17.89 -8.65
CA LEU A 861 6.55 19.21 -8.53
C LEU A 861 6.89 19.48 -7.06
N VAL A 862 8.17 19.62 -6.74
CA VAL A 862 8.68 19.80 -5.38
C VAL A 862 9.50 21.05 -5.28
N LEU A 863 9.10 21.94 -4.38
CA LEU A 863 9.87 23.12 -3.99
C LEU A 863 10.65 22.79 -2.72
N GLN A 864 11.98 22.93 -2.76
CA GLN A 864 12.85 22.60 -1.63
C GLN A 864 13.93 23.66 -1.38
N ARG A 865 14.52 23.65 -0.17
CA ARG A 865 15.76 24.33 0.12
C ARG A 865 16.92 23.54 -0.50
N ALA A 866 17.75 24.22 -1.26
CA ALA A 866 18.92 23.57 -1.88
C ALA A 866 19.96 23.11 -0.85
N SER A 867 20.17 23.91 0.22
CA SER A 867 21.16 23.65 1.27
C SER A 867 20.83 22.44 2.14
N THR A 868 19.53 22.19 2.44
CA THR A 868 19.09 21.18 3.41
C THR A 868 18.26 20.05 2.79
N GLY A 869 17.70 20.26 1.58
CA GLY A 869 16.72 19.35 0.99
C GLY A 869 15.33 19.44 1.63
N GLN A 870 15.10 20.39 2.56
CA GLN A 870 13.79 20.61 3.19
C GLN A 870 12.73 20.93 2.14
N ILE A 871 11.65 20.14 2.09
CA ILE A 871 10.51 20.41 1.21
C ILE A 871 9.68 21.55 1.80
N LEU A 872 9.53 22.63 1.02
CA LEU A 872 8.75 23.81 1.36
C LEU A 872 7.29 23.69 0.89
N ALA A 873 7.08 23.08 -0.28
CA ALA A 873 5.77 22.82 -0.84
C ALA A 873 5.88 21.69 -1.87
N ALA A 874 4.81 20.95 -2.09
CA ALA A 874 4.78 19.93 -3.14
C ALA A 874 3.36 19.79 -3.73
N GLY A 875 3.29 19.36 -5.00
CA GLY A 875 2.03 19.16 -5.69
C GLY A 875 2.21 18.43 -7.01
N LEU A 876 1.10 18.24 -7.71
CA LEU A 876 1.07 17.67 -9.05
C LEU A 876 0.76 18.79 -10.06
N MET A 877 1.42 18.78 -11.19
CA MET A 877 1.18 19.73 -12.29
C MET A 877 0.65 18.99 -13.49
N GLN A 878 -0.50 19.43 -14.04
CA GLN A 878 -1.09 18.76 -15.19
C GLN A 878 -0.36 19.16 -16.46
N MET A 879 0.09 18.17 -17.26
CA MET A 879 0.87 18.36 -18.47
C MET A 879 0.09 18.03 -19.73
N GLY A 880 0.40 18.77 -20.80
CA GLY A 880 -0.16 18.63 -22.14
C GLY A 880 0.88 18.93 -23.23
N GLU A 881 0.53 18.71 -24.48
CA GLU A 881 1.44 18.89 -25.62
C GLU A 881 1.77 20.36 -25.90
N ALA A 882 0.80 21.27 -25.66
CA ALA A 882 0.98 22.71 -25.83
C ALA A 882 0.09 23.48 -24.83
N SER A 883 0.47 24.69 -24.49
CA SER A 883 -0.29 25.62 -23.65
C SER A 883 -0.10 27.06 -24.09
N PRO A 884 -0.43 27.38 -25.37
CA PRO A 884 -0.08 28.65 -25.99
C PRO A 884 -0.69 29.86 -25.27
N ALA A 885 0.12 30.88 -25.03
CA ALA A 885 -0.31 32.16 -24.49
C ALA A 885 0.63 33.30 -24.92
N LEU A 886 0.09 34.47 -25.19
CA LEU A 886 0.86 35.67 -25.54
C LEU A 886 1.10 36.52 -24.29
N PHE A 887 2.34 36.99 -24.08
CA PHE A 887 2.67 37.95 -23.04
C PHE A 887 1.99 39.28 -23.34
N THR A 888 1.58 39.99 -22.33
CA THR A 888 1.02 41.35 -22.45
C THR A 888 1.99 42.41 -21.95
N ALA A 889 1.93 43.61 -22.51
CA ALA A 889 2.83 44.71 -22.18
C ALA A 889 2.82 45.11 -20.68
N LEU A 890 1.69 44.93 -19.99
CA LEU A 890 1.52 45.21 -18.56
C LEU A 890 1.54 43.94 -17.68
N ALA A 891 1.92 42.80 -18.24
CA ALA A 891 1.92 41.52 -17.53
C ALA A 891 0.57 41.19 -16.84
N SER A 892 -0.54 41.61 -17.43
CA SER A 892 -1.89 41.46 -16.86
C SER A 892 -2.65 40.21 -17.38
N GLY A 893 -2.07 39.48 -18.32
CA GLY A 893 -2.73 38.35 -19.01
C GLY A 893 -3.79 38.79 -20.04
N SER A 894 -4.05 40.08 -20.18
CA SER A 894 -5.02 40.66 -21.11
C SER A 894 -4.57 42.04 -21.60
N GLY A 895 -5.14 42.52 -22.68
CA GLY A 895 -4.83 43.83 -23.28
C GLY A 895 -3.75 43.80 -24.34
N GLN A 896 -2.93 44.85 -24.43
CA GLN A 896 -1.89 45.02 -25.46
C GLN A 896 -0.82 43.91 -25.35
N VAL A 897 -0.61 43.16 -26.42
CA VAL A 897 0.43 42.12 -26.49
C VAL A 897 1.82 42.73 -26.41
N ALA A 898 2.75 42.03 -25.77
CA ALA A 898 4.18 42.35 -25.90
C ALA A 898 4.62 42.02 -27.32
N ALA A 899 4.70 43.01 -28.17
CA ALA A 899 5.02 42.86 -29.56
C ALA A 899 5.90 44.01 -30.08
N LEU A 900 6.70 43.72 -31.12
CA LEU A 900 7.51 44.71 -31.83
C LEU A 900 7.03 44.84 -33.28
N ASN A 901 6.97 46.10 -33.74
CA ASN A 901 6.75 46.42 -35.15
C ASN A 901 7.96 45.99 -36.00
N GLN A 902 7.87 46.11 -37.31
CA GLN A 902 8.92 45.70 -38.25
C GLN A 902 10.24 46.47 -38.03
N ASP A 903 10.18 47.70 -37.54
CA ASP A 903 11.32 48.54 -37.18
C ASP A 903 11.90 48.24 -35.76
N ASN A 904 11.43 47.19 -35.08
CA ASN A 904 11.73 46.83 -33.72
C ASN A 904 11.26 47.83 -32.63
N SER A 905 10.38 48.78 -32.97
CA SER A 905 9.70 49.61 -32.01
C SER A 905 8.54 48.88 -31.32
N VAL A 906 8.21 49.24 -30.06
CA VAL A 906 7.10 48.59 -29.33
C VAL A 906 5.75 48.92 -29.99
N ASN A 907 4.97 47.89 -30.30
CA ASN A 907 3.60 48.04 -30.77
C ASN A 907 2.69 48.52 -29.67
N SER A 908 2.03 49.65 -29.92
CA SER A 908 1.12 50.30 -28.97
C SER A 908 0.04 51.12 -29.71
N PRO A 909 -1.01 51.58 -29.01
CA PRO A 909 -2.04 52.46 -29.64
C PRO A 909 -1.47 53.73 -30.26
N THR A 910 -0.35 54.23 -29.74
CA THR A 910 0.36 55.43 -30.24
C THR A 910 1.44 55.09 -31.28
N ASN A 911 1.77 53.79 -31.43
CA ASN A 911 2.75 53.30 -32.38
C ASN A 911 2.30 52.00 -33.00
N ALA A 912 1.26 52.10 -33.82
CA ALA A 912 0.60 50.97 -34.45
C ALA A 912 1.42 50.42 -35.64
N ALA A 913 1.41 49.09 -35.85
CA ALA A 913 2.00 48.45 -37.01
C ALA A 913 1.20 48.71 -38.31
N ALA A 914 1.87 48.88 -39.42
CA ALA A 914 1.18 49.04 -40.71
C ALA A 914 0.75 47.68 -41.28
N ARG A 915 -0.29 47.68 -42.10
CA ARG A 915 -0.67 46.50 -42.88
C ARG A 915 0.46 46.11 -43.85
N ASN A 916 0.57 44.83 -44.12
CA ASN A 916 1.64 44.23 -44.93
C ASN A 916 3.05 44.27 -44.27
N GLU A 917 3.20 44.91 -43.10
CA GLU A 917 4.42 44.85 -42.31
C GLU A 917 4.44 43.60 -41.38
N VAL A 918 5.63 43.26 -40.92
CA VAL A 918 5.82 42.13 -39.99
C VAL A 918 5.73 42.64 -38.55
N ILE A 919 4.90 41.98 -37.76
CA ILE A 919 4.86 42.19 -36.29
C ILE A 919 5.45 40.95 -35.62
N GLN A 920 6.30 41.13 -34.60
CA GLN A 920 6.89 40.09 -33.80
C GLN A 920 6.10 40.01 -32.49
N LEU A 921 5.48 38.85 -32.23
CA LEU A 921 4.71 38.56 -31.02
C LEU A 921 5.55 37.70 -30.07
N PHE A 922 5.47 37.95 -28.78
CA PHE A 922 6.14 37.16 -27.78
C PHE A 922 5.14 36.42 -26.87
N GLY A 923 5.42 35.16 -26.62
CA GLY A 923 4.54 34.29 -25.85
C GLY A 923 5.30 33.14 -25.19
N THR A 924 4.56 32.16 -24.74
CA THR A 924 5.06 30.91 -24.14
C THR A 924 4.08 29.77 -24.36
N GLY A 925 4.48 28.54 -24.03
CA GLY A 925 3.61 27.36 -24.12
C GLY A 925 3.57 26.72 -25.51
N GLN A 926 4.60 26.88 -26.30
CA GLN A 926 4.78 26.31 -27.64
C GLN A 926 4.93 24.77 -27.62
N GLY A 927 5.11 24.15 -26.43
CA GLY A 927 5.34 22.71 -26.28
C GLY A 927 6.80 22.31 -26.56
N PHE A 928 7.02 21.02 -26.70
CA PHE A 928 8.33 20.48 -27.02
C PHE A 928 8.84 21.01 -28.36
N VAL A 929 10.10 21.47 -28.38
CA VAL A 929 10.79 21.99 -29.58
C VAL A 929 12.06 21.16 -29.80
N SER A 930 12.14 20.52 -30.96
CA SER A 930 13.34 19.76 -31.34
C SER A 930 14.52 20.71 -31.59
N GLY A 931 15.69 20.36 -31.05
CA GLY A 931 16.89 21.20 -31.17
C GLY A 931 16.88 22.41 -30.23
N ALA A 932 15.98 22.44 -29.22
CA ALA A 932 16.05 23.43 -28.15
C ALA A 932 17.41 23.37 -27.43
N PRO A 933 17.96 24.53 -26.98
CA PRO A 933 19.16 24.53 -26.13
C PRO A 933 18.89 23.86 -24.79
N ALA A 934 19.93 23.61 -24.01
CA ALA A 934 19.77 23.12 -22.65
C ALA A 934 18.91 24.09 -21.81
N ASP A 935 18.13 23.53 -20.86
CA ASP A 935 17.20 24.33 -20.06
C ASP A 935 17.92 25.47 -19.33
N GLY A 936 17.50 26.69 -19.57
CA GLY A 936 18.08 27.91 -19.04
C GLY A 936 19.06 28.62 -19.99
N GLU A 937 19.42 28.05 -21.12
CA GLU A 937 20.31 28.66 -22.12
C GLU A 937 19.53 29.43 -23.21
N LEU A 938 20.25 30.35 -23.88
CA LEU A 938 19.72 31.05 -25.05
C LEU A 938 19.75 30.17 -26.31
N ALA A 939 18.77 30.34 -27.16
CA ALA A 939 18.82 29.83 -28.51
C ALA A 939 19.92 30.56 -29.33
N THR A 940 20.89 29.84 -29.87
CA THR A 940 22.03 30.42 -30.63
C THR A 940 21.70 30.66 -32.11
N GLY A 941 20.45 30.36 -32.53
CA GLY A 941 19.98 30.52 -33.91
C GLY A 941 18.46 30.37 -33.99
N LEU A 942 17.98 30.16 -35.23
CA LEU A 942 16.54 29.87 -35.40
C LEU A 942 16.22 28.44 -34.96
N VAL A 943 15.40 28.31 -33.95
CA VAL A 943 14.92 27.02 -33.42
C VAL A 943 13.40 26.99 -33.58
N PRO A 944 12.88 26.53 -34.73
CA PRO A 944 11.44 26.60 -35.02
C PRO A 944 10.64 25.57 -34.25
N THR A 945 9.35 25.88 -34.01
CA THR A 945 8.34 24.91 -33.55
C THR A 945 8.12 23.83 -34.60
N SER A 946 7.69 22.63 -34.17
CA SER A 946 7.42 21.50 -35.04
C SER A 946 6.33 21.79 -36.08
N GLU A 947 5.41 22.73 -35.76
CA GLU A 947 4.36 23.22 -36.65
C GLU A 947 4.16 24.73 -36.42
N LYS A 948 3.63 25.43 -37.43
CA LYS A 948 3.25 26.84 -37.31
C LYS A 948 1.92 26.95 -36.56
N PRO A 949 1.77 27.93 -35.62
CA PRO A 949 0.48 28.19 -35.01
C PRO A 949 -0.53 28.72 -35.98
N ALA A 950 -1.81 28.47 -35.77
CA ALA A 950 -2.84 29.26 -36.41
C ALA A 950 -3.01 30.58 -35.65
N VAL A 951 -3.01 31.70 -36.35
CA VAL A 951 -3.16 33.04 -35.77
C VAL A 951 -4.46 33.66 -36.29
N TRP A 952 -5.24 34.26 -35.38
CA TRP A 952 -6.49 34.93 -35.71
C TRP A 952 -6.40 36.42 -35.28
N ILE A 953 -6.82 37.33 -36.17
CA ILE A 953 -6.86 38.77 -35.90
C ILE A 953 -8.28 39.29 -36.22
N GLU A 954 -8.86 40.01 -35.24
CA GLU A 954 -10.16 40.67 -35.41
C GLU A 954 -10.16 41.67 -36.56
N GLY A 955 -11.15 41.58 -37.44
CA GLY A 955 -11.31 42.52 -38.55
C GLY A 955 -10.36 42.26 -39.71
N SER A 956 -9.65 41.14 -39.74
CA SER A 956 -8.98 40.67 -40.95
C SER A 956 -10.01 39.98 -41.84
N THR A 957 -10.53 40.72 -42.84
CA THR A 957 -11.59 40.26 -43.70
C THR A 957 -11.01 39.57 -44.93
N ASP A 958 -10.60 38.31 -44.78
CA ASP A 958 -10.41 37.39 -45.89
C ASP A 958 -11.49 36.30 -45.87
N ASP A 959 -11.49 35.41 -46.85
CA ASP A 959 -12.46 34.29 -46.96
C ASP A 959 -12.32 33.24 -45.82
N ARG A 960 -11.40 33.46 -44.85
CA ARG A 960 -11.06 32.57 -43.73
C ARG A 960 -11.54 33.07 -42.38
N GLY A 961 -12.43 34.08 -42.33
CA GLY A 961 -13.06 34.50 -41.08
C GLY A 961 -12.12 35.09 -40.03
N GLY A 962 -11.01 35.77 -40.46
CA GLY A 962 -10.03 36.41 -39.59
C GLY A 962 -8.76 35.60 -39.29
N TYR A 963 -8.62 34.39 -39.81
CA TYR A 963 -7.40 33.63 -39.73
C TYR A 963 -6.32 34.16 -40.68
N VAL A 964 -5.12 34.38 -40.17
CA VAL A 964 -3.94 34.77 -40.93
C VAL A 964 -3.49 33.62 -41.82
N PRO A 965 -3.24 33.84 -43.12
CA PRO A 965 -2.71 32.79 -44.00
C PRO A 965 -1.42 32.18 -43.47
N PRO A 966 -1.21 30.84 -43.56
CA PRO A 966 0.01 30.20 -43.06
C PRO A 966 1.31 30.75 -43.62
N ASP A 967 1.31 31.22 -44.85
CA ASP A 967 2.45 31.85 -45.54
C ASP A 967 2.81 33.22 -44.95
N TYR A 968 1.89 33.88 -44.26
CA TYR A 968 2.14 35.13 -43.53
C TYR A 968 2.82 34.92 -42.21
N ILE A 969 2.88 33.68 -41.70
CA ILE A 969 3.65 33.32 -40.50
C ILE A 969 5.07 33.04 -40.97
N GLN A 970 5.96 34.01 -40.84
CA GLN A 970 7.33 33.96 -41.32
C GLN A 970 8.24 33.15 -40.38
N TYR A 971 7.97 33.20 -39.06
CA TYR A 971 8.71 32.47 -38.06
C TYR A 971 7.80 32.09 -36.90
N SER A 972 8.00 30.92 -36.35
CA SER A 972 7.48 30.48 -35.06
C SER A 972 8.53 29.58 -34.40
N GLY A 973 9.07 29.98 -33.25
CA GLY A 973 10.16 29.24 -32.59
C GLY A 973 10.65 29.95 -31.33
N LEU A 974 11.75 29.43 -30.76
CA LEU A 974 12.38 30.06 -29.62
C LEU A 974 13.00 31.42 -30.00
N ALA A 975 12.78 32.45 -29.17
CA ALA A 975 13.35 33.76 -29.38
C ALA A 975 14.88 33.76 -29.18
N PRO A 976 15.71 34.15 -30.16
CA PRO A 976 17.15 34.02 -30.08
C PRO A 976 17.82 34.75 -28.90
N SER A 977 17.24 35.75 -28.35
CA SER A 977 17.83 36.57 -27.29
C SER A 977 17.09 36.48 -25.94
N LEU A 978 16.08 35.58 -25.81
CA LEU A 978 15.24 35.47 -24.61
C LEU A 978 15.07 33.97 -24.27
N VAL A 979 15.52 33.56 -23.10
CA VAL A 979 15.45 32.18 -22.66
C VAL A 979 13.99 31.73 -22.52
N GLY A 980 13.59 30.61 -23.18
CA GLY A 980 12.28 29.97 -23.07
C GLY A 980 11.11 30.74 -23.66
N VAL A 981 11.34 31.91 -24.24
CA VAL A 981 10.29 32.75 -24.87
C VAL A 981 9.98 32.24 -26.27
N TRP A 982 8.69 32.09 -26.58
CA TRP A 982 8.20 31.79 -27.92
C TRP A 982 8.03 33.09 -28.73
N GLN A 983 8.63 33.19 -29.90
CA GLN A 983 8.50 34.29 -30.84
C GLN A 983 7.70 33.86 -32.07
N ILE A 984 6.75 34.67 -32.47
CA ILE A 984 5.94 34.48 -33.70
C ILE A 984 6.02 35.73 -34.56
N ASN A 985 6.59 35.61 -35.75
CA ASN A 985 6.65 36.71 -36.74
C ASN A 985 5.54 36.56 -37.75
N ILE A 986 4.62 37.48 -37.78
CA ILE A 986 3.48 37.46 -38.71
C ILE A 986 3.46 38.70 -39.60
N LYS A 987 3.17 38.54 -40.87
CA LYS A 987 2.80 39.63 -41.74
C LYS A 987 1.33 40.01 -41.51
N ILE A 988 1.05 41.27 -41.20
CA ILE A 988 -0.32 41.73 -40.98
C ILE A 988 -1.07 41.74 -42.34
N PRO A 989 -2.22 41.05 -42.44
CA PRO A 989 -2.99 41.05 -43.68
C PRO A 989 -3.40 42.44 -44.11
N ASP A 990 -3.43 42.69 -45.42
CA ASP A 990 -3.72 44.00 -46.02
C ASP A 990 -5.17 44.51 -45.78
N LYS A 991 -6.07 43.59 -45.51
CA LYS A 991 -7.49 43.92 -45.22
C LYS A 991 -7.78 44.03 -43.71
N THR A 992 -6.79 43.94 -42.84
CA THR A 992 -6.98 44.10 -41.39
C THR A 992 -7.47 45.51 -41.08
N ALA A 993 -8.58 45.64 -40.37
CA ALA A 993 -9.13 46.94 -39.97
C ALA A 993 -8.15 47.69 -39.05
N PRO A 994 -8.02 49.06 -39.14
CA PRO A 994 -7.14 49.82 -38.25
C PRO A 994 -7.74 49.94 -36.87
N GLY A 995 -6.84 50.19 -35.87
CA GLY A 995 -7.18 50.34 -34.44
C GLY A 995 -6.72 49.17 -33.61
N SER A 996 -7.24 49.09 -32.37
CA SER A 996 -6.93 48.00 -31.44
C SER A 996 -7.67 46.73 -31.81
N ARG A 997 -6.95 45.66 -32.18
CA ARG A 997 -7.52 44.42 -32.72
C ARG A 997 -7.24 43.25 -31.78
N ILE A 998 -8.26 42.43 -31.48
CA ILE A 998 -8.07 41.18 -30.74
C ILE A 998 -7.21 40.27 -31.61
N ILE A 999 -6.28 39.60 -30.95
CA ILE A 999 -5.41 38.59 -31.51
C ILE A 999 -5.34 37.38 -30.59
N PHE A 1000 -5.43 36.17 -31.15
CA PHE A 1000 -5.10 34.96 -30.43
C PHE A 1000 -4.36 33.97 -31.33
N VAL A 1001 -3.68 33.04 -30.68
CA VAL A 1001 -2.93 31.98 -31.36
C VAL A 1001 -3.44 30.62 -30.91
N SER A 1002 -3.41 29.63 -31.80
CA SER A 1002 -3.66 28.23 -31.44
C SER A 1002 -2.56 27.34 -31.99
N LEU A 1003 -2.20 26.34 -31.22
CA LEU A 1003 -1.19 25.36 -31.59
C LEU A 1003 -1.69 23.98 -31.15
N LYS A 1004 -1.55 22.95 -32.02
CA LYS A 1004 -2.08 21.60 -31.74
C LYS A 1004 -3.56 21.60 -31.34
N SER A 1005 -4.36 22.40 -31.99
CA SER A 1005 -5.80 22.62 -31.70
C SER A 1005 -6.12 23.23 -30.33
N ILE A 1006 -5.10 23.70 -29.59
CA ILE A 1006 -5.25 24.39 -28.30
C ILE A 1006 -5.12 25.89 -28.53
N ALA A 1007 -6.17 26.66 -28.27
CA ALA A 1007 -6.14 28.12 -28.42
C ALA A 1007 -5.58 28.81 -27.16
N SER A 1008 -4.89 29.95 -27.35
CA SER A 1008 -4.59 30.87 -26.24
C SER A 1008 -5.91 31.42 -25.68
N SER A 1009 -6.10 31.33 -24.37
CA SER A 1009 -7.34 31.76 -23.74
C SER A 1009 -7.10 32.81 -22.65
N PRO A 1010 -8.11 33.64 -22.33
CA PRO A 1010 -9.24 34.04 -23.15
C PRO A 1010 -8.81 35.00 -24.25
N PRO A 1011 -9.63 35.24 -25.30
CA PRO A 1011 -9.29 36.12 -26.42
C PRO A 1011 -9.45 37.61 -26.01
N GLN A 1012 -8.56 38.08 -25.14
CA GLN A 1012 -8.53 39.47 -24.69
C GLN A 1012 -7.20 40.17 -24.99
N THR A 1013 -6.30 39.46 -25.66
CA THR A 1013 -5.02 40.04 -26.09
C THR A 1013 -5.22 40.86 -27.37
N ARG A 1014 -4.52 42.01 -27.52
CA ARG A 1014 -4.74 42.97 -28.60
C ARG A 1014 -3.42 43.44 -29.20
N ILE A 1015 -3.43 43.73 -30.51
CA ILE A 1015 -2.39 44.45 -31.21
C ILE A 1015 -2.96 45.76 -31.76
N SER A 1016 -2.09 46.71 -32.03
CA SER A 1016 -2.50 47.97 -32.66
C SER A 1016 -2.08 48.00 -34.13
N VAL A 1017 -3.03 48.28 -35.02
CA VAL A 1017 -2.84 48.29 -36.49
C VAL A 1017 -3.25 49.65 -37.05
N LYS A 1018 -2.47 50.22 -38.00
CA LYS A 1018 -2.76 51.49 -38.72
C LYS A 1018 -3.06 51.28 -40.19
#